data_e7ab275711e6d95857673b83e979b108
#
_entry.id   e7ab275711e6d95857673b83e979b108
#
_cell.length_a   1.000
_cell.length_b   1.000
_cell.length_c   1.000
_cell.angle_alpha   90.00
_cell.angle_beta   90.00
_cell.angle_gamma   90.00
#
_symmetry.space_group_name_H-M   'P 1'
#
loop_
_entity.id
_entity.type
_entity.pdbx_description
1 polymer ?
#
loop_
_entity_poly.entity_id
_entity_poly.type
_entity_poly.pdbx_seq_one_letter_code
_entity_poly.pdbx_strand_id
1 'polypeptide(L)'
;MSRVLHPFVLAALLAILAPCVAGATGAFNQFVGLGDSTLDSGYFRYTSTGNASADAMVASAIVGGAQGGWAGPGVMTTTFLAARFGLSAETVSAGGTNFANGSAYTAPLSATAGGSAAPGGLSGNVTTTQQIANLLAATGGVANAHALYVVNSGNNDLIFVQNQGTAWIAANPTFLNGVASEFAASVATLQAAGARTIMVPNTFYTSTLTGSGGIVPASNIDDYARAVAYGMTKWSYLMAAGVRFIPADLTSVFQFVATNPALFGFTPSSVLSANAPSPVAALVTTWADITPVQLQTSLFVDGHHLTTAGQKIESDYETSLLTAPSLMSLLAEAPVQGGLARAAVIQGQIDLSGQHRGPTGVNVWIGGGVGALTLKNFSGFPDVSGTPFTGSAGVDYQMPFGLIVGAAFTAGTQTQHFSIGGGQFDQNDQAISLYSAYQAGPVWGNVVASYGWYQDKIARDVTLGLFTDSNSADTTGSSLALALRAGGDIHLGPVTTGPVAGLVLQRVRIRGFAESGTSGAQTGSNGVTALSFGEQIRDSAISQLGWRASIDAGRWRPFVEAKWNHELVDQSGRKVRAALTSATAAPYSMAAAPVQSDWATASAGTSYKISERVMVRGCASATAFDSQMVNYGGDVGVSVSF
;
A
#
# COMPACT_ATOMS: atom_id res chain seq x y z
N MET A 1 -6.76 -32.13 48.44
CA MET A 1 -6.01 -31.00 47.85
C MET A 1 -6.20 -30.92 46.33
N SER A 2 -7.46 -30.87 45.82
CA SER A 2 -7.68 -30.96 44.35
C SER A 2 -8.71 -29.98 43.80
N ARG A 3 -8.97 -28.82 44.41
CA ARG A 3 -9.99 -27.86 43.94
C ARG A 3 -9.53 -26.41 43.79
N VAL A 4 -8.26 -26.08 43.90
CA VAL A 4 -7.79 -24.67 43.91
C VAL A 4 -6.96 -24.30 42.66
N LEU A 5 -6.57 -25.24 41.79
CA LEU A 5 -5.71 -24.96 40.65
C LEU A 5 -6.43 -24.54 39.34
N HIS A 6 -7.76 -24.70 39.26
CA HIS A 6 -8.51 -24.43 38.04
C HIS A 6 -8.75 -22.94 37.68
N PRO A 7 -8.93 -21.99 38.61
CA PRO A 7 -9.18 -20.60 38.24
C PRO A 7 -7.93 -19.80 37.90
N PHE A 8 -6.76 -20.16 38.45
CA PHE A 8 -5.53 -19.39 38.23
C PHE A 8 -4.90 -19.61 36.83
N VAL A 9 -5.03 -20.82 36.27
CA VAL A 9 -4.48 -21.12 34.92
C VAL A 9 -5.34 -20.44 33.83
N LEU A 10 -6.65 -20.41 34.02
CA LEU A 10 -7.57 -19.74 33.10
C LEU A 10 -7.45 -18.21 33.17
N ALA A 11 -7.24 -17.67 34.36
CA ALA A 11 -7.04 -16.23 34.57
C ALA A 11 -5.69 -15.74 34.03
N ALA A 12 -4.63 -16.55 34.11
CA ALA A 12 -3.33 -16.22 33.54
C ALA A 12 -3.35 -16.23 31.99
N LEU A 13 -4.10 -17.15 31.36
CA LEU A 13 -4.31 -17.18 29.91
C LEU A 13 -5.17 -16.02 29.41
N LEU A 14 -6.17 -15.58 30.17
CA LEU A 14 -7.01 -14.43 29.84
C LEU A 14 -6.29 -13.08 30.03
N ALA A 15 -5.34 -12.98 30.95
CA ALA A 15 -4.56 -11.77 31.16
C ALA A 15 -3.49 -11.52 30.08
N ILE A 16 -3.06 -12.56 29.35
CA ILE A 16 -2.11 -12.45 28.22
C ILE A 16 -2.81 -11.95 26.93
N LEU A 17 -4.13 -12.02 26.86
CA LEU A 17 -4.92 -11.70 25.68
C LEU A 17 -5.42 -10.25 25.60
N ALA A 18 -4.99 -9.36 26.51
CA ALA A 18 -5.27 -7.95 26.35
C ALA A 18 -4.44 -7.39 25.21
N PRO A 19 -5.03 -7.01 24.07
CA PRO A 19 -4.25 -6.44 22.97
C PRO A 19 -3.68 -5.10 23.44
N CYS A 20 -2.37 -4.97 23.42
CA CYS A 20 -1.72 -3.68 23.44
C CYS A 20 -2.03 -3.03 22.08
N VAL A 21 -3.04 -2.17 22.03
CA VAL A 21 -3.39 -1.42 20.82
C VAL A 21 -2.35 -0.31 20.68
N ALA A 22 -1.17 -0.64 20.17
CA ALA A 22 -0.32 0.36 19.57
C ALA A 22 -1.02 0.81 18.28
N GLY A 23 -1.26 2.10 18.11
CA GLY A 23 -1.82 2.63 16.87
C GLY A 23 -0.92 2.30 15.68
N ALA A 24 -1.54 2.09 14.51
CA ALA A 24 -0.79 1.88 13.27
C ALA A 24 0.18 3.06 13.04
N THR A 25 1.42 2.76 12.67
CA THR A 25 2.41 3.78 12.33
C THR A 25 2.02 4.48 11.03
N GLY A 26 2.12 5.81 10.97
CA GLY A 26 1.88 6.57 9.73
C GLY A 26 2.99 6.31 8.71
N ALA A 27 2.62 6.16 7.44
CA ALA A 27 3.60 6.10 6.35
C ALA A 27 4.27 7.46 6.13
N PHE A 28 3.53 8.52 6.40
CA PHE A 28 3.95 9.91 6.24
C PHE A 28 3.67 10.70 7.52
N ASN A 29 4.48 11.71 7.78
CA ASN A 29 4.32 12.63 8.92
C ASN A 29 4.07 14.08 8.49
N GLN A 30 4.11 14.38 7.19
CA GLN A 30 3.92 15.71 6.64
C GLN A 30 3.46 15.61 5.18
N PHE A 31 2.63 16.54 4.74
CA PHE A 31 2.30 16.77 3.34
C PHE A 31 3.02 18.05 2.86
N VAL A 32 3.59 18.02 1.65
CA VAL A 32 4.23 19.18 1.01
C VAL A 32 3.74 19.28 -0.43
N GLY A 33 3.02 20.35 -0.75
CA GLY A 33 2.60 20.70 -2.11
C GLY A 33 3.54 21.75 -2.73
N LEU A 34 3.93 21.54 -3.99
CA LEU A 34 4.82 22.45 -4.74
C LEU A 34 4.31 22.53 -6.17
N GLY A 35 3.90 23.72 -6.62
CA GLY A 35 3.38 23.86 -7.97
C GLY A 35 2.46 25.04 -8.19
N ASP A 36 1.52 24.84 -9.10
CA ASP A 36 0.60 25.86 -9.57
C ASP A 36 -0.82 25.72 -8.96
N SER A 37 -1.82 26.30 -9.61
CA SER A 37 -3.22 26.30 -9.17
C SER A 37 -3.81 24.88 -9.00
N THR A 38 -3.26 23.87 -9.62
CA THR A 38 -3.77 22.48 -9.51
C THR A 38 -3.51 21.89 -8.12
N LEU A 39 -2.53 22.41 -7.40
CA LEU A 39 -2.16 21.97 -6.04
C LEU A 39 -2.42 23.02 -4.96
N ASP A 40 -2.81 24.25 -5.34
CA ASP A 40 -3.01 25.38 -4.44
C ASP A 40 -4.20 25.17 -3.50
N SER A 41 -3.97 25.08 -2.22
CA SER A 41 -4.98 24.93 -1.17
C SER A 41 -5.41 26.26 -0.53
N GLY A 42 -5.11 27.39 -1.15
CA GLY A 42 -5.54 28.70 -0.69
C GLY A 42 -4.43 29.71 -0.40
N TYR A 43 -3.33 29.67 -1.16
CA TYR A 43 -2.19 30.56 -0.97
C TYR A 43 -2.60 32.04 -0.91
N PHE A 44 -3.36 32.51 -1.89
CA PHE A 44 -3.81 33.90 -1.97
C PHE A 44 -4.99 34.25 -1.04
N ARG A 45 -5.44 33.34 -0.22
CA ARG A 45 -6.41 33.65 0.86
C ARG A 45 -5.77 34.47 1.99
N TYR A 46 -4.45 34.35 2.15
CA TYR A 46 -3.68 34.91 3.28
C TYR A 46 -2.56 35.84 2.84
N THR A 47 -2.38 36.06 1.53
CA THR A 47 -1.36 36.96 0.99
C THR A 47 -1.90 37.64 -0.26
N SER A 48 -1.35 38.81 -0.63
CA SER A 48 -1.77 39.56 -1.82
C SER A 48 -1.26 38.88 -3.10
N THR A 49 -2.09 38.90 -4.14
CA THR A 49 -1.70 38.55 -5.52
C THR A 49 -0.75 39.58 -6.14
N GLY A 50 -0.59 40.75 -5.50
CA GLY A 50 0.11 41.92 -6.06
C GLY A 50 -0.74 42.70 -7.07
N ASN A 51 -2.03 42.37 -7.21
CA ASN A 51 -3.00 43.07 -8.06
C ASN A 51 -4.30 43.30 -7.27
N ALA A 52 -4.63 44.57 -7.00
CA ALA A 52 -5.75 44.94 -6.16
C ALA A 52 -7.11 44.42 -6.67
N SER A 53 -7.31 44.34 -7.99
CA SER A 53 -8.54 43.77 -8.55
C SER A 53 -8.62 42.27 -8.27
N ALA A 54 -7.53 41.52 -8.44
CA ALA A 54 -7.47 40.11 -8.15
C ALA A 54 -7.67 39.83 -6.66
N ASP A 55 -7.07 40.66 -5.78
CA ASP A 55 -7.26 40.54 -4.31
C ASP A 55 -8.73 40.75 -3.92
N ALA A 56 -9.40 41.76 -4.50
CA ALA A 56 -10.83 41.99 -4.27
C ALA A 56 -11.70 40.81 -4.73
N MET A 57 -11.30 40.15 -5.79
CA MET A 57 -11.97 38.99 -6.35
C MET A 57 -11.82 37.77 -5.43
N VAL A 58 -10.61 37.48 -4.96
CA VAL A 58 -10.33 36.42 -3.98
C VAL A 58 -11.14 36.67 -2.70
N ALA A 59 -11.15 37.91 -2.20
CA ALA A 59 -11.94 38.27 -1.04
C ALA A 59 -13.45 38.04 -1.23
N SER A 60 -14.00 38.40 -2.39
CA SER A 60 -15.42 38.17 -2.75
C SER A 60 -15.74 36.69 -2.80
N ALA A 61 -14.86 35.88 -3.39
CA ALA A 61 -15.04 34.44 -3.46
C ALA A 61 -15.04 33.79 -2.06
N ILE A 62 -14.16 34.21 -1.17
CA ILE A 62 -14.11 33.75 0.22
C ILE A 62 -15.42 34.08 0.95
N VAL A 63 -15.95 35.30 0.78
CA VAL A 63 -17.27 35.69 1.34
C VAL A 63 -18.39 34.83 0.76
N GLY A 64 -18.29 34.44 -0.51
CA GLY A 64 -19.21 33.53 -1.19
C GLY A 64 -19.09 32.07 -0.75
N GLY A 65 -18.18 31.74 0.19
CA GLY A 65 -18.02 30.39 0.74
C GLY A 65 -17.03 29.50 0.00
N ALA A 66 -16.18 30.06 -0.86
CA ALA A 66 -15.12 29.29 -1.51
C ALA A 66 -14.15 28.69 -0.49
N GLN A 67 -13.90 27.37 -0.61
CA GLN A 67 -13.07 26.60 0.32
C GLN A 67 -11.68 26.31 -0.21
N GLY A 68 -11.53 26.24 -1.53
CA GLY A 68 -10.29 25.82 -2.19
C GLY A 68 -9.26 26.91 -2.32
N GLY A 69 -8.29 26.62 -3.15
CA GLY A 69 -7.23 27.54 -3.53
C GLY A 69 -7.68 28.59 -4.52
N TRP A 70 -6.70 29.18 -5.18
CA TRP A 70 -6.89 30.23 -6.18
C TRP A 70 -8.03 29.96 -7.18
N ALA A 71 -8.12 28.73 -7.66
CA ALA A 71 -9.02 28.39 -8.75
C ALA A 71 -10.14 27.41 -8.37
N GLY A 72 -10.26 27.05 -7.11
CA GLY A 72 -11.22 26.06 -6.65
C GLY A 72 -12.24 26.63 -5.68
N PRO A 73 -13.53 26.75 -6.05
CA PRO A 73 -14.58 27.07 -5.08
C PRO A 73 -14.78 25.92 -4.08
N GLY A 74 -14.29 24.71 -4.39
CA GLY A 74 -14.44 23.52 -3.59
C GLY A 74 -13.14 23.01 -2.98
N VAL A 75 -13.22 21.81 -2.40
CA VAL A 75 -12.07 21.13 -1.76
C VAL A 75 -11.09 20.66 -2.84
N MET A 76 -9.81 20.93 -2.61
CA MET A 76 -8.72 20.59 -3.53
C MET A 76 -8.21 19.17 -3.35
N THR A 77 -7.61 18.59 -4.41
CA THR A 77 -6.98 17.25 -4.39
C THR A 77 -5.97 17.12 -3.25
N THR A 78 -5.14 18.13 -3.03
CA THR A 78 -4.14 18.17 -1.96
C THR A 78 -4.76 18.02 -0.57
N THR A 79 -5.94 18.62 -0.35
CA THR A 79 -6.66 18.52 0.92
C THR A 79 -7.22 17.10 1.11
N PHE A 80 -7.83 16.51 0.07
CA PHE A 80 -8.31 15.14 0.11
C PHE A 80 -7.18 14.14 0.34
N LEU A 81 -6.09 14.28 -0.42
CA LEU A 81 -4.94 13.38 -0.36
C LEU A 81 -4.24 13.44 1.01
N ALA A 82 -3.99 14.64 1.54
CA ALA A 82 -3.39 14.81 2.85
C ALA A 82 -4.27 14.20 3.94
N ALA A 83 -5.58 14.51 3.93
CA ALA A 83 -6.55 14.01 4.91
C ALA A 83 -6.62 12.48 4.92
N ARG A 84 -6.42 11.82 3.76
CA ARG A 84 -6.39 10.35 3.65
C ARG A 84 -5.36 9.72 4.58
N PHE A 85 -4.23 10.39 4.80
CA PHE A 85 -3.14 9.95 5.64
C PHE A 85 -3.09 10.65 7.01
N GLY A 86 -4.16 11.36 7.39
CA GLY A 86 -4.23 12.10 8.65
C GLY A 86 -3.34 13.35 8.69
N LEU A 87 -3.00 13.92 7.52
CA LEU A 87 -2.13 15.08 7.33
C LEU A 87 -2.96 16.32 6.96
N SER A 88 -2.32 17.48 7.02
CA SER A 88 -2.86 18.76 6.56
C SER A 88 -2.14 19.22 5.30
N ALA A 89 -2.90 19.75 4.33
CA ALA A 89 -2.40 20.45 3.15
C ALA A 89 -2.55 21.97 3.30
N GLU A 90 -2.52 22.49 4.51
CA GLU A 90 -2.61 23.93 4.76
C GLU A 90 -1.49 24.68 4.03
N THR A 91 -1.85 25.83 3.45
CA THR A 91 -0.93 26.64 2.67
C THR A 91 0.16 27.27 3.53
N VAL A 92 1.35 27.50 2.95
CA VAL A 92 2.46 28.16 3.63
C VAL A 92 2.12 29.60 4.05
N SER A 93 1.25 30.30 3.32
CA SER A 93 0.78 31.64 3.69
C SER A 93 -0.09 31.66 4.96
N ALA A 94 -0.60 30.51 5.40
CA ALA A 94 -1.29 30.31 6.68
C ALA A 94 -0.42 29.59 7.73
N GLY A 95 0.86 29.35 7.43
CA GLY A 95 1.78 28.63 8.33
C GLY A 95 1.85 27.12 8.09
N GLY A 96 1.22 26.61 7.05
CA GLY A 96 1.28 25.21 6.63
C GLY A 96 2.50 24.86 5.76
N THR A 97 2.39 23.78 5.00
CA THR A 97 3.49 23.25 4.20
C THR A 97 3.15 23.04 2.71
N ASN A 98 2.00 23.52 2.28
CA ASN A 98 1.67 23.60 0.86
C ASN A 98 2.15 24.94 0.30
N PHE A 99 3.18 24.92 -0.54
CA PHE A 99 3.81 26.09 -1.17
C PHE A 99 3.19 26.44 -2.52
N ALA A 100 2.35 25.56 -3.07
CA ALA A 100 1.72 25.78 -4.36
C ALA A 100 0.88 27.05 -4.37
N ASN A 101 0.94 27.78 -5.48
CA ASN A 101 0.14 28.99 -5.66
C ASN A 101 -0.38 29.14 -7.07
N GLY A 102 -1.55 29.72 -7.20
CA GLY A 102 -2.22 29.93 -8.47
C GLY A 102 -1.38 30.67 -9.49
N SER A 103 -1.48 30.32 -10.76
CA SER A 103 -0.76 30.93 -11.88
C SER A 103 0.77 30.80 -11.85
N ALA A 104 1.35 29.93 -11.03
CA ALA A 104 2.81 29.75 -11.00
C ALA A 104 3.34 29.14 -12.29
N TYR A 105 4.36 29.76 -12.87
CA TYR A 105 5.23 29.11 -13.86
C TYR A 105 6.18 28.12 -13.20
N THR A 106 6.78 27.26 -13.99
CA THR A 106 7.84 26.35 -13.51
C THR A 106 9.03 27.15 -12.99
N ALA A 107 9.53 28.06 -13.80
CA ALA A 107 10.63 28.99 -13.47
C ALA A 107 10.33 30.39 -14.03
N PRO A 108 11.07 31.44 -13.63
CA PRO A 108 10.90 32.75 -14.22
C PRO A 108 11.11 32.70 -15.74
N LEU A 109 10.14 33.22 -16.51
CA LEU A 109 10.29 33.32 -17.97
C LEU A 109 11.50 34.18 -18.30
N SER A 110 12.32 33.72 -19.24
CA SER A 110 13.46 34.50 -19.72
C SER A 110 13.00 35.83 -20.32
N ALA A 111 13.85 36.84 -20.36
CA ALA A 111 13.58 38.16 -20.96
C ALA A 111 13.10 38.06 -22.42
N THR A 112 13.56 37.03 -23.16
CA THR A 112 13.13 36.70 -24.53
C THR A 112 11.72 36.13 -24.62
N ALA A 113 11.18 35.58 -23.50
CA ALA A 113 9.82 35.03 -23.42
C ALA A 113 8.84 35.96 -22.71
N GLY A 114 9.21 37.21 -22.45
CA GLY A 114 8.29 38.21 -21.87
C GLY A 114 8.53 38.58 -20.40
N GLY A 115 9.51 37.98 -19.73
CA GLY A 115 10.05 38.44 -18.45
C GLY A 115 9.11 38.44 -17.23
N SER A 116 7.90 37.86 -17.33
CA SER A 116 6.93 37.82 -16.23
C SER A 116 7.08 36.55 -15.38
N ALA A 117 6.90 36.66 -14.07
CA ALA A 117 6.87 35.52 -13.16
C ALA A 117 5.52 34.78 -13.16
N ALA A 118 4.46 35.37 -13.75
CA ALA A 118 3.13 34.77 -13.81
C ALA A 118 2.25 35.34 -14.94
N PRO A 119 1.27 34.61 -15.45
CA PRO A 119 0.23 35.12 -16.31
C PRO A 119 -0.53 36.27 -15.63
N GLY A 120 -0.84 37.32 -16.38
CA GLY A 120 -1.68 38.42 -15.89
C GLY A 120 -1.01 39.39 -14.92
N GLY A 121 0.33 39.35 -14.75
CA GLY A 121 1.06 40.34 -13.96
C GLY A 121 0.85 40.25 -12.45
N LEU A 122 0.62 39.06 -11.93
CA LEU A 122 0.45 38.80 -10.49
C LEU A 122 1.85 38.77 -9.83
N SER A 123 2.27 39.93 -9.29
CA SER A 123 3.61 40.05 -8.70
C SER A 123 3.80 39.29 -7.37
N GLY A 124 2.70 38.87 -6.73
CA GLY A 124 2.73 38.00 -5.54
C GLY A 124 2.94 36.52 -5.85
N ASN A 125 3.05 36.16 -7.14
CA ASN A 125 3.26 34.78 -7.57
C ASN A 125 4.69 34.28 -7.34
N VAL A 126 4.84 33.03 -6.94
CA VAL A 126 6.13 32.37 -6.69
C VAL A 126 6.25 31.16 -7.61
N THR A 127 7.27 31.11 -8.47
CA THR A 127 7.51 29.99 -9.37
C THR A 127 7.79 28.69 -8.63
N THR A 128 7.51 27.52 -9.24
CA THR A 128 7.73 26.23 -8.59
C THR A 128 9.19 26.01 -8.19
N THR A 129 10.15 26.45 -9.01
CA THR A 129 11.57 26.38 -8.65
C THR A 129 11.90 27.23 -7.41
N GLN A 130 11.28 28.41 -7.28
CA GLN A 130 11.45 29.27 -6.11
C GLN A 130 10.74 28.71 -4.88
N GLN A 131 9.58 28.05 -5.04
CA GLN A 131 8.89 27.36 -3.94
C GLN A 131 9.78 26.27 -3.33
N ILE A 132 10.46 25.47 -4.16
CA ILE A 132 11.44 24.47 -3.71
C ILE A 132 12.59 25.13 -2.96
N ALA A 133 13.12 26.21 -3.49
CA ALA A 133 14.20 26.96 -2.82
C ALA A 133 13.74 27.54 -1.47
N ASN A 134 12.53 28.09 -1.40
CA ASN A 134 11.94 28.62 -0.17
C ASN A 134 11.73 27.52 0.89
N LEU A 135 11.22 26.35 0.48
CA LEU A 135 11.09 25.19 1.35
C LEU A 135 12.45 24.80 1.94
N LEU A 136 13.47 24.66 1.10
CA LEU A 136 14.81 24.28 1.56
C LEU A 136 15.44 25.35 2.45
N ALA A 137 15.24 26.63 2.14
CA ALA A 137 15.70 27.72 3.00
C ALA A 137 15.03 27.67 4.39
N ALA A 138 13.71 27.42 4.43
CA ALA A 138 12.96 27.32 5.68
C ALA A 138 13.35 26.09 6.53
N THR A 139 13.88 25.04 5.90
CA THR A 139 14.28 23.80 6.58
C THR A 139 15.80 23.63 6.75
N GLY A 140 16.57 24.70 6.54
CA GLY A 140 18.03 24.67 6.67
C GLY A 140 18.71 23.76 5.63
N GLY A 141 18.12 23.60 4.45
CA GLY A 141 18.65 22.80 3.35
C GLY A 141 18.32 21.32 3.43
N VAL A 142 17.50 20.86 4.39
CA VAL A 142 17.17 19.44 4.60
C VAL A 142 15.68 19.22 4.36
N ALA A 143 15.34 18.36 3.39
CA ALA A 143 13.97 17.95 3.14
C ALA A 143 13.56 16.79 4.08
N ASN A 144 12.31 16.81 4.56
CA ASN A 144 11.78 15.76 5.42
C ASN A 144 11.66 14.41 4.66
N ALA A 145 12.45 13.42 5.05
CA ALA A 145 12.48 12.11 4.39
C ALA A 145 11.17 11.30 4.55
N HIS A 146 10.33 11.66 5.51
CA HIS A 146 9.05 11.02 5.80
C HIS A 146 7.84 11.86 5.34
N ALA A 147 8.05 12.92 4.58
CA ALA A 147 6.96 13.68 3.98
C ALA A 147 6.49 13.05 2.66
N LEU A 148 5.21 13.26 2.36
CA LEU A 148 4.64 13.09 1.03
C LEU A 148 4.78 14.41 0.27
N TYR A 149 5.58 14.43 -0.77
CA TYR A 149 5.73 15.56 -1.69
C TYR A 149 4.87 15.33 -2.92
N VAL A 150 4.02 16.29 -3.27
CA VAL A 150 3.34 16.34 -4.56
C VAL A 150 3.86 17.56 -5.31
N VAL A 151 4.46 17.31 -6.48
CA VAL A 151 5.12 18.37 -7.26
C VAL A 151 4.55 18.38 -8.67
N ASN A 152 3.81 19.41 -9.01
CA ASN A 152 3.24 19.58 -10.35
C ASN A 152 3.50 20.99 -10.86
N SER A 153 3.93 21.10 -12.13
CA SER A 153 4.15 22.39 -12.78
C SER A 153 4.17 22.23 -14.30
N GLY A 154 4.01 23.36 -14.98
CA GLY A 154 4.05 23.45 -16.43
C GLY A 154 2.72 23.73 -17.09
N ASN A 155 1.60 23.71 -16.36
CA ASN A 155 0.29 24.07 -16.93
C ASN A 155 0.29 25.52 -17.42
N ASN A 156 0.81 26.46 -16.63
CA ASN A 156 0.89 27.86 -17.02
C ASN A 156 1.91 28.11 -18.13
N ASP A 157 2.99 27.32 -18.17
CA ASP A 157 3.98 27.36 -19.26
C ASP A 157 3.34 26.89 -20.61
N LEU A 158 2.48 25.89 -20.57
CA LEU A 158 1.69 25.46 -21.74
C LEU A 158 0.69 26.53 -22.17
N ILE A 159 -0.03 27.15 -21.25
CA ILE A 159 -0.94 28.28 -21.54
C ILE A 159 -0.16 29.44 -22.17
N PHE A 160 1.03 29.74 -21.64
CA PHE A 160 1.90 30.76 -22.24
C PHE A 160 2.21 30.43 -23.70
N VAL A 161 2.70 29.23 -23.99
CA VAL A 161 3.03 28.78 -25.34
C VAL A 161 1.81 28.87 -26.28
N GLN A 162 0.65 28.42 -25.82
CA GLN A 162 -0.60 28.47 -26.58
C GLN A 162 -0.96 29.92 -26.99
N ASN A 163 -0.78 30.87 -26.08
CA ASN A 163 -1.08 32.28 -26.31
C ASN A 163 -0.10 33.00 -27.23
N GLN A 164 1.09 32.42 -27.53
CA GLN A 164 2.07 33.01 -28.43
C GLN A 164 1.73 32.83 -29.92
N GLY A 165 0.91 31.84 -30.24
CA GLY A 165 0.54 31.50 -31.61
C GLY A 165 1.59 30.70 -32.38
N THR A 166 1.21 30.22 -33.56
CA THR A 166 1.96 29.23 -34.35
C THR A 166 3.35 29.70 -34.80
N ALA A 167 3.50 30.97 -35.14
CA ALA A 167 4.79 31.53 -35.59
C ALA A 167 5.84 31.53 -34.46
N TRP A 168 5.44 31.92 -33.25
CA TRP A 168 6.33 31.88 -32.09
C TRP A 168 6.68 30.45 -31.73
N ILE A 169 5.70 29.53 -31.73
CA ILE A 169 5.91 28.11 -31.43
C ILE A 169 6.94 27.50 -32.40
N ALA A 170 6.81 27.78 -33.69
CA ALA A 170 7.76 27.31 -34.71
C ALA A 170 9.16 27.88 -34.53
N ALA A 171 9.28 29.13 -34.03
CA ALA A 171 10.57 29.75 -33.74
C ALA A 171 11.21 29.29 -32.40
N ASN A 172 10.41 28.70 -31.49
CA ASN A 172 10.84 28.27 -30.17
C ASN A 172 10.53 26.79 -29.86
N PRO A 173 10.93 25.83 -30.72
CA PRO A 173 10.50 24.43 -30.64
C PRO A 173 11.00 23.70 -29.38
N THR A 174 12.01 24.23 -28.70
CA THR A 174 12.63 23.62 -27.51
C THR A 174 12.23 24.31 -26.20
N PHE A 175 11.34 25.30 -26.22
CA PHE A 175 10.95 26.05 -25.03
C PHE A 175 10.46 25.15 -23.91
N LEU A 176 9.51 24.25 -24.17
CA LEU A 176 8.99 23.33 -23.17
C LEU A 176 10.02 22.28 -22.71
N ASN A 177 11.02 21.95 -23.53
CA ASN A 177 12.14 21.11 -23.09
C ASN A 177 13.00 21.85 -22.05
N GLY A 178 13.22 23.15 -22.22
CA GLY A 178 13.88 24.00 -21.22
C GLY A 178 13.10 24.01 -19.90
N VAL A 179 11.79 24.23 -19.96
CA VAL A 179 10.88 24.17 -18.80
C VAL A 179 10.98 22.84 -18.07
N ALA A 180 10.90 21.71 -18.80
CA ALA A 180 11.01 20.37 -18.24
C ALA A 180 12.41 20.11 -17.61
N SER A 181 13.47 20.67 -18.19
CA SER A 181 14.84 20.56 -17.65
C SER A 181 14.99 21.31 -16.32
N GLU A 182 14.48 22.54 -16.25
CA GLU A 182 14.52 23.35 -15.02
C GLU A 182 13.67 22.73 -13.90
N PHE A 183 12.50 22.20 -14.24
CA PHE A 183 11.67 21.44 -13.32
C PHE A 183 12.44 20.23 -12.76
N ALA A 184 13.02 19.40 -13.64
CA ALA A 184 13.74 18.19 -13.24
C ALA A 184 14.96 18.51 -12.37
N ALA A 185 15.73 19.58 -12.68
CA ALA A 185 16.86 20.02 -11.89
C ALA A 185 16.42 20.44 -10.46
N SER A 186 15.30 21.15 -10.34
CA SER A 186 14.77 21.59 -9.04
C SER A 186 14.27 20.42 -8.20
N VAL A 187 13.58 19.44 -8.82
CA VAL A 187 13.13 18.22 -8.12
C VAL A 187 14.32 17.33 -7.73
N ALA A 188 15.37 17.28 -8.57
CA ALA A 188 16.62 16.60 -8.22
C ALA A 188 17.28 17.24 -6.99
N THR A 189 17.28 18.57 -6.89
CA THR A 189 17.76 19.29 -5.72
C THR A 189 16.95 18.95 -4.47
N LEU A 190 15.62 18.89 -4.57
CA LEU A 190 14.72 18.47 -3.50
C LEU A 190 15.02 17.03 -3.04
N GLN A 191 15.22 16.11 -3.99
CA GLN A 191 15.60 14.72 -3.69
C GLN A 191 16.98 14.64 -3.01
N ALA A 192 17.95 15.38 -3.51
CA ALA A 192 19.29 15.42 -2.93
C ALA A 192 19.28 15.97 -1.49
N ALA A 193 18.39 16.93 -1.20
CA ALA A 193 18.16 17.46 0.14
C ALA A 193 17.51 16.46 1.12
N GLY A 194 17.00 15.32 0.63
CA GLY A 194 16.47 14.27 1.50
C GLY A 194 15.06 13.79 1.19
N ALA A 195 14.30 14.42 0.31
CA ALA A 195 12.97 13.98 -0.07
C ALA A 195 13.00 12.53 -0.63
N ARG A 196 12.06 11.67 -0.20
CA ARG A 196 12.03 10.25 -0.56
C ARG A 196 10.78 9.85 -1.33
N THR A 197 9.61 10.37 -0.97
CA THR A 197 8.34 10.07 -1.63
C THR A 197 7.89 11.31 -2.38
N ILE A 198 8.12 11.36 -3.67
CA ILE A 198 7.83 12.48 -4.56
C ILE A 198 6.87 11.99 -5.62
N MET A 199 5.64 12.49 -5.63
CA MET A 199 4.65 12.24 -6.67
C MET A 199 4.70 13.37 -7.70
N VAL A 200 4.69 13.01 -8.97
CA VAL A 200 4.72 13.98 -10.08
C VAL A 200 3.62 13.63 -11.07
N PRO A 201 2.47 14.27 -10.98
CA PRO A 201 1.43 14.17 -11.99
C PRO A 201 1.93 14.66 -13.36
N ASN A 202 1.45 14.01 -14.44
CA ASN A 202 1.60 14.61 -15.75
C ASN A 202 0.60 15.77 -15.91
N THR A 203 0.71 16.48 -17.01
CA THR A 203 -0.12 17.63 -17.27
C THR A 203 -1.35 17.17 -18.03
N PHE A 204 -2.55 17.46 -17.52
CA PHE A 204 -3.78 17.39 -18.29
C PHE A 204 -4.26 18.81 -18.60
N TYR A 205 -4.86 18.98 -19.75
CA TYR A 205 -5.29 20.28 -20.24
C TYR A 205 -6.72 20.22 -20.76
N THR A 206 -7.60 21.10 -20.27
CA THR A 206 -9.05 21.01 -20.55
C THR A 206 -9.44 21.34 -21.96
N SER A 207 -8.68 22.19 -22.66
CA SER A 207 -8.88 22.38 -24.10
C SER A 207 -8.69 21.08 -24.88
N THR A 208 -8.17 20.04 -24.22
CA THR A 208 -7.91 18.71 -24.74
C THR A 208 -9.03 17.71 -24.45
N LEU A 209 -9.84 17.98 -23.43
CA LEU A 209 -10.98 17.16 -23.03
C LEU A 209 -12.23 17.79 -23.60
N THR A 210 -12.73 17.33 -24.73
CA THR A 210 -13.79 18.05 -25.43
C THR A 210 -15.17 17.53 -25.18
N GLY A 211 -16.11 18.43 -25.21
CA GLY A 211 -17.53 18.17 -25.14
C GLY A 211 -18.02 17.16 -26.17
N SER A 212 -19.14 16.52 -25.86
CA SER A 212 -19.82 15.52 -26.65
C SER A 212 -18.96 14.36 -27.15
N GLY A 213 -18.50 13.53 -26.22
CA GLY A 213 -17.91 12.25 -26.57
C GLY A 213 -16.38 12.14 -26.45
N GLY A 214 -15.72 13.05 -25.71
CA GLY A 214 -14.28 12.93 -25.42
C GLY A 214 -13.37 13.18 -26.62
N ILE A 215 -13.85 13.83 -27.64
CA ILE A 215 -13.11 14.13 -28.87
C ILE A 215 -12.58 15.56 -28.79
N VAL A 216 -11.28 15.74 -28.89
CA VAL A 216 -10.63 17.06 -28.99
C VAL A 216 -11.11 17.75 -30.26
N PRO A 217 -11.62 19.01 -30.24
CA PRO A 217 -11.93 19.73 -31.47
C PRO A 217 -10.68 19.81 -32.35
N ALA A 218 -10.86 19.68 -33.65
CA ALA A 218 -9.78 19.77 -34.61
C ALA A 218 -8.93 21.05 -34.45
N SER A 219 -9.54 22.14 -33.99
CA SER A 219 -8.87 23.42 -33.70
C SER A 219 -7.88 23.37 -32.52
N ASN A 220 -8.01 22.40 -31.62
CA ASN A 220 -7.19 22.30 -30.39
C ASN A 220 -6.33 21.05 -30.35
N ILE A 221 -6.30 20.27 -31.43
CA ILE A 221 -5.59 18.99 -31.46
C ILE A 221 -4.08 19.14 -31.26
N ASP A 222 -3.50 20.23 -31.77
CA ASP A 222 -2.06 20.52 -31.60
C ASP A 222 -1.72 20.89 -30.16
N ASP A 223 -2.61 21.59 -29.46
CA ASP A 223 -2.43 21.93 -28.03
C ASP A 223 -2.54 20.69 -27.14
N TYR A 224 -3.44 19.78 -27.49
CA TYR A 224 -3.52 18.47 -26.84
C TYR A 224 -2.23 17.68 -27.02
N ALA A 225 -1.83 17.46 -28.25
CA ALA A 225 -0.61 16.72 -28.55
C ALA A 225 0.60 17.32 -27.83
N ARG A 226 0.66 18.66 -27.70
CA ARG A 226 1.72 19.38 -27.01
C ARG A 226 1.66 19.14 -25.49
N ALA A 227 0.47 19.15 -24.88
CA ALA A 227 0.30 18.90 -23.44
C ALA A 227 0.69 17.46 -23.08
N VAL A 228 0.23 16.47 -23.87
CA VAL A 228 0.61 15.05 -23.70
C VAL A 228 2.12 14.89 -23.86
N ALA A 229 2.71 15.45 -24.93
CA ALA A 229 4.14 15.38 -25.19
C ALA A 229 4.96 16.03 -24.05
N TYR A 230 4.51 17.17 -23.53
CA TYR A 230 5.17 17.84 -22.41
C TYR A 230 5.13 16.99 -21.13
N GLY A 231 4.00 16.38 -20.80
CA GLY A 231 3.89 15.49 -19.63
C GLY A 231 4.90 14.34 -19.69
N MET A 232 5.04 13.69 -20.84
CA MET A 232 6.02 12.62 -21.07
C MET A 232 7.47 13.15 -21.07
N THR A 233 7.69 14.33 -21.63
CA THR A 233 8.99 15.01 -21.63
C THR A 233 9.43 15.33 -20.20
N LYS A 234 8.55 15.87 -19.37
CA LYS A 234 8.77 16.16 -17.95
C LYS A 234 9.28 14.91 -17.20
N TRP A 235 8.62 13.77 -17.37
CA TRP A 235 9.05 12.52 -16.75
C TRP A 235 10.37 12.01 -17.30
N SER A 236 10.62 12.15 -18.61
CA SER A 236 11.89 11.76 -19.23
C SER A 236 13.08 12.55 -18.67
N TYR A 237 12.92 13.87 -18.46
CA TYR A 237 13.95 14.71 -17.84
C TYR A 237 14.18 14.36 -16.38
N LEU A 238 13.12 14.06 -15.61
CA LEU A 238 13.25 13.58 -14.22
C LEU A 238 14.05 12.26 -14.17
N MET A 239 13.73 11.29 -15.03
CA MET A 239 14.46 10.03 -15.11
C MET A 239 15.93 10.26 -15.50
N ALA A 240 16.20 11.11 -16.49
CA ALA A 240 17.55 11.46 -16.91
C ALA A 240 18.35 12.15 -15.79
N ALA A 241 17.68 12.94 -14.94
CA ALA A 241 18.27 13.56 -13.75
C ALA A 241 18.42 12.60 -12.55
N GLY A 242 18.05 11.31 -12.69
CA GLY A 242 18.14 10.32 -11.63
C GLY A 242 17.11 10.52 -10.50
N VAL A 243 16.04 11.26 -10.76
CA VAL A 243 14.97 11.46 -9.78
C VAL A 243 14.12 10.20 -9.69
N ARG A 244 13.88 9.75 -8.46
CA ARG A 244 12.93 8.70 -8.15
C ARG A 244 11.61 9.35 -7.78
N PHE A 245 10.58 9.13 -8.57
CA PHE A 245 9.27 9.74 -8.39
C PHE A 245 8.15 8.73 -8.69
N ILE A 246 6.96 9.03 -8.22
CA ILE A 246 5.73 8.30 -8.50
C ILE A 246 5.04 9.05 -9.64
N PRO A 247 4.97 8.46 -10.84
CA PRO A 247 4.24 9.09 -11.95
C PRO A 247 2.74 8.97 -11.69
N ALA A 248 1.97 10.05 -11.85
CA ALA A 248 0.51 10.00 -11.85
C ALA A 248 -0.01 10.43 -13.23
N ASP A 249 -0.60 9.46 -13.96
CA ASP A 249 -1.09 9.67 -15.35
C ASP A 249 -2.49 10.26 -15.36
N LEU A 250 -2.60 11.52 -14.95
CA LEU A 250 -3.85 12.24 -14.93
C LEU A 250 -4.45 12.43 -16.34
N THR A 251 -3.59 12.50 -17.36
CA THR A 251 -4.05 12.58 -18.75
C THR A 251 -4.94 11.39 -19.10
N SER A 252 -4.48 10.17 -18.84
CA SER A 252 -5.26 8.95 -19.14
C SER A 252 -6.52 8.86 -18.27
N VAL A 253 -6.43 9.21 -16.99
CA VAL A 253 -7.58 9.18 -16.06
C VAL A 253 -8.66 10.14 -16.52
N PHE A 254 -8.33 11.42 -16.75
CA PHE A 254 -9.34 12.42 -17.12
C PHE A 254 -9.83 12.27 -18.55
N GLN A 255 -9.04 11.69 -19.45
CA GLN A 255 -9.53 11.26 -20.76
C GLN A 255 -10.61 10.18 -20.62
N PHE A 256 -10.42 9.22 -19.73
CA PHE A 256 -11.41 8.18 -19.44
C PHE A 256 -12.67 8.77 -18.79
N VAL A 257 -12.52 9.67 -17.82
CA VAL A 257 -13.65 10.38 -17.18
C VAL A 257 -14.47 11.16 -18.22
N ALA A 258 -13.80 11.92 -19.09
CA ALA A 258 -14.44 12.75 -20.10
C ALA A 258 -15.17 11.94 -21.17
N THR A 259 -14.66 10.75 -21.51
CA THR A 259 -15.32 9.84 -22.47
C THR A 259 -16.46 9.03 -21.85
N ASN A 260 -16.48 8.90 -20.53
CA ASN A 260 -17.47 8.10 -19.78
C ASN A 260 -18.11 8.89 -18.63
N PRO A 261 -18.59 10.13 -18.83
CA PRO A 261 -19.01 11.02 -17.76
C PRO A 261 -20.12 10.46 -16.88
N ALA A 262 -21.03 9.67 -17.45
CA ALA A 262 -22.14 9.06 -16.72
C ALA A 262 -21.69 8.09 -15.63
N LEU A 263 -20.54 7.41 -15.78
CA LEU A 263 -19.99 6.53 -14.76
C LEU A 263 -19.57 7.29 -13.49
N PHE A 264 -19.29 8.58 -13.64
CA PHE A 264 -18.83 9.47 -12.58
C PHE A 264 -19.93 10.40 -12.05
N GLY A 265 -21.18 10.23 -12.53
CA GLY A 265 -22.30 11.10 -12.18
C GLY A 265 -22.28 12.45 -12.90
N PHE A 266 -21.46 12.61 -13.93
CA PHE A 266 -21.40 13.80 -14.77
C PHE A 266 -22.34 13.67 -15.97
N THR A 267 -22.86 14.80 -16.47
CA THR A 267 -23.55 14.84 -17.77
C THR A 267 -22.56 15.19 -18.87
N PRO A 268 -22.76 14.78 -20.13
CA PRO A 268 -21.86 15.16 -21.22
C PRO A 268 -21.70 16.68 -21.37
N SER A 269 -22.73 17.45 -21.07
CA SER A 269 -22.71 18.92 -21.10
C SER A 269 -21.97 19.55 -19.90
N SER A 270 -21.77 18.81 -18.83
CA SER A 270 -21.10 19.28 -17.61
C SER A 270 -19.59 19.02 -17.58
N VAL A 271 -19.08 18.32 -18.60
CA VAL A 271 -17.64 18.04 -18.72
C VAL A 271 -16.87 19.28 -19.16
N LEU A 272 -17.54 20.25 -19.78
CA LEU A 272 -16.92 21.46 -20.32
C LEU A 272 -17.59 22.74 -19.84
N SER A 273 -16.79 23.66 -19.38
CA SER A 273 -17.11 25.08 -19.38
C SER A 273 -16.64 25.69 -20.70
N ALA A 274 -17.56 25.92 -21.61
CA ALA A 274 -17.25 26.16 -23.02
C ALA A 274 -16.63 27.54 -23.33
N ASN A 275 -16.60 28.51 -22.43
CA ASN A 275 -16.08 29.86 -22.69
C ASN A 275 -15.57 30.48 -21.38
N ALA A 276 -14.40 30.08 -20.91
CA ALA A 276 -13.76 30.84 -19.86
C ALA A 276 -13.21 32.15 -20.42
N PRO A 277 -13.64 33.30 -19.90
CA PRO A 277 -12.99 34.56 -20.18
C PRO A 277 -11.55 34.55 -19.63
N SER A 278 -10.74 35.55 -19.96
CA SER A 278 -9.35 35.74 -19.48
C SER A 278 -9.08 35.19 -18.07
N PRO A 279 -7.93 34.60 -17.77
CA PRO A 279 -7.62 33.92 -16.51
C PRO A 279 -8.05 34.68 -15.25
N VAL A 280 -7.95 36.00 -15.26
CA VAL A 280 -8.34 36.86 -14.13
C VAL A 280 -9.86 37.01 -14.03
N ALA A 281 -10.57 37.05 -15.14
CA ALA A 281 -12.05 37.18 -15.15
C ALA A 281 -12.77 35.85 -14.91
N ALA A 282 -12.16 34.71 -15.29
CA ALA A 282 -12.68 33.39 -15.03
C ALA A 282 -12.79 33.06 -13.53
N LEU A 283 -11.85 33.55 -12.74
CA LEU A 283 -11.86 33.39 -11.28
C LEU A 283 -13.09 33.97 -10.60
N VAL A 284 -13.67 35.02 -11.15
CA VAL A 284 -14.77 35.76 -10.50
C VAL A 284 -16.12 35.31 -10.97
N THR A 285 -16.27 35.17 -12.27
CA THR A 285 -17.58 34.78 -12.86
C THR A 285 -17.91 33.33 -12.53
N THR A 286 -16.92 32.43 -12.51
CA THR A 286 -17.16 31.02 -12.20
C THR A 286 -17.44 30.76 -10.73
N TRP A 287 -16.86 31.53 -9.81
CA TRP A 287 -17.08 31.32 -8.37
C TRP A 287 -18.44 31.84 -7.90
N ALA A 288 -18.97 32.89 -8.52
CA ALA A 288 -20.29 33.41 -8.22
C ALA A 288 -21.41 32.55 -8.80
N ASP A 289 -21.14 31.83 -9.90
CA ASP A 289 -22.15 31.15 -10.70
C ASP A 289 -22.19 29.63 -10.49
N ILE A 290 -21.16 29.02 -9.84
CA ILE A 290 -21.14 27.59 -9.56
C ILE A 290 -21.92 27.26 -8.29
N THR A 291 -22.93 26.43 -8.43
CA THR A 291 -23.72 25.94 -7.30
C THR A 291 -23.02 24.76 -6.60
N PRO A 292 -23.32 24.49 -5.31
CA PRO A 292 -22.83 23.29 -4.63
C PRO A 292 -23.16 21.99 -5.35
N VAL A 293 -24.28 21.92 -6.08
CA VAL A 293 -24.66 20.76 -6.90
C VAL A 293 -23.69 20.62 -8.08
N GLN A 294 -23.37 21.69 -8.77
CA GLN A 294 -22.45 21.66 -9.91
C GLN A 294 -21.03 21.27 -9.50
N LEU A 295 -20.58 21.62 -8.27
CA LEU A 295 -19.31 21.14 -7.74
C LEU A 295 -19.23 19.62 -7.63
N GLN A 296 -20.35 18.92 -7.59
CA GLN A 296 -20.44 17.46 -7.48
C GLN A 296 -20.87 16.80 -8.80
N THR A 297 -21.47 17.53 -9.74
CA THR A 297 -22.04 16.97 -10.97
C THR A 297 -21.37 17.47 -12.25
N SER A 298 -20.39 18.37 -12.14
CA SER A 298 -19.55 18.82 -13.24
C SER A 298 -18.10 18.41 -13.01
N LEU A 299 -17.34 18.20 -14.08
CA LEU A 299 -15.91 17.84 -13.98
C LEU A 299 -15.04 19.08 -13.78
N PHE A 300 -15.31 20.16 -14.50
CA PHE A 300 -14.52 21.39 -14.49
C PHE A 300 -15.30 22.61 -14.01
N VAL A 301 -14.61 23.51 -13.32
CA VAL A 301 -15.10 24.83 -12.91
C VAL A 301 -14.98 25.83 -14.06
N ASP A 302 -13.87 25.75 -14.78
CA ASP A 302 -13.52 26.62 -15.91
C ASP A 302 -12.77 25.82 -16.99
N GLY A 303 -12.01 26.50 -17.85
CA GLY A 303 -11.20 25.84 -18.89
C GLY A 303 -10.02 25.01 -18.38
N HIS A 304 -9.70 25.00 -17.08
CA HIS A 304 -8.44 24.41 -16.57
C HIS A 304 -8.52 23.74 -15.21
N HIS A 305 -9.55 24.03 -14.41
CA HIS A 305 -9.59 23.62 -13.02
C HIS A 305 -10.74 22.67 -12.73
N LEU A 306 -10.45 21.63 -11.96
CA LEU A 306 -11.42 20.62 -11.56
C LEU A 306 -12.38 21.14 -10.48
N THR A 307 -13.62 20.66 -10.53
CA THR A 307 -14.57 20.80 -9.43
C THR A 307 -14.16 19.95 -8.23
N THR A 308 -14.86 20.06 -7.11
CA THR A 308 -14.68 19.17 -5.95
C THR A 308 -14.74 17.69 -6.33
N ALA A 309 -15.68 17.29 -7.19
CA ALA A 309 -15.78 15.90 -7.65
C ALA A 309 -14.58 15.49 -8.51
N GLY A 310 -14.12 16.34 -9.42
CA GLY A 310 -12.90 16.11 -10.20
C GLY A 310 -11.66 16.02 -9.34
N GLN A 311 -11.49 16.92 -8.37
CA GLN A 311 -10.41 16.91 -7.39
C GLN A 311 -10.41 15.62 -6.53
N LYS A 312 -11.60 15.11 -6.19
CA LYS A 312 -11.75 13.85 -5.47
C LYS A 312 -11.29 12.66 -6.30
N ILE A 313 -11.64 12.61 -7.59
CA ILE A 313 -11.20 11.57 -8.53
C ILE A 313 -9.66 11.55 -8.63
N GLU A 314 -9.04 12.73 -8.76
CA GLU A 314 -7.58 12.87 -8.78
C GLU A 314 -6.94 12.34 -7.50
N SER A 315 -7.43 12.76 -6.34
CA SER A 315 -6.95 12.29 -5.05
C SER A 315 -7.13 10.78 -4.84
N ASP A 316 -8.25 10.21 -5.29
CA ASP A 316 -8.50 8.77 -5.22
C ASP A 316 -7.48 7.98 -6.06
N TYR A 317 -7.21 8.47 -7.27
CA TYR A 317 -6.20 7.89 -8.15
C TYR A 317 -4.80 7.95 -7.53
N GLU A 318 -4.37 9.12 -7.06
CA GLU A 318 -3.09 9.32 -6.41
C GLU A 318 -2.92 8.46 -5.15
N THR A 319 -4.00 8.35 -4.35
CA THR A 319 -4.04 7.43 -3.19
C THR A 319 -3.80 5.99 -3.63
N SER A 320 -4.39 5.56 -4.75
CA SER A 320 -4.22 4.19 -5.24
C SER A 320 -2.77 3.88 -5.61
N LEU A 321 -2.05 4.85 -6.20
CA LEU A 321 -0.63 4.72 -6.54
C LEU A 321 0.26 4.61 -5.30
N LEU A 322 -0.05 5.37 -4.25
CA LEU A 322 0.69 5.36 -2.99
C LEU A 322 0.49 4.06 -2.21
N THR A 323 -0.74 3.53 -2.20
CA THR A 323 -1.11 2.42 -1.31
C THR A 323 -0.92 1.04 -1.93
N ALA A 324 -1.05 0.91 -3.27
CA ALA A 324 -1.02 -0.37 -3.95
C ALA A 324 0.28 -1.19 -3.71
N PRO A 325 1.50 -0.62 -3.77
CA PRO A 325 2.70 -1.44 -3.56
C PRO A 325 2.79 -2.02 -2.15
N SER A 326 2.41 -1.24 -1.12
CA SER A 326 2.37 -1.73 0.26
C SER A 326 1.31 -2.82 0.43
N LEU A 327 0.13 -2.65 -0.16
CA LEU A 327 -0.93 -3.65 -0.16
C LEU A 327 -0.47 -4.96 -0.82
N MET A 328 0.16 -4.88 -1.99
CA MET A 328 0.69 -6.05 -2.70
C MET A 328 1.85 -6.74 -1.96
N SER A 329 2.52 -6.07 -1.02
CA SER A 329 3.54 -6.69 -0.19
C SER A 329 3.00 -7.78 0.74
N LEU A 330 1.71 -7.72 1.05
CA LEU A 330 1.03 -8.67 1.93
C LEU A 330 0.82 -10.04 1.27
N LEU A 331 0.86 -10.14 -0.06
CA LEU A 331 0.93 -11.39 -0.81
C LEU A 331 2.13 -12.26 -0.39
N ALA A 332 3.25 -11.65 -0.02
CA ALA A 332 4.44 -12.38 0.44
C ALA A 332 4.44 -12.61 1.96
N GLU A 333 3.66 -11.85 2.72
CA GLU A 333 3.57 -12.00 4.18
C GLU A 333 2.63 -13.15 4.58
N ALA A 334 1.52 -13.34 3.87
CA ALA A 334 0.59 -14.44 4.12
C ALA A 334 1.26 -15.83 4.07
N PRO A 335 2.12 -16.19 3.08
CA PRO A 335 2.89 -17.43 3.07
C PRO A 335 3.88 -17.61 4.23
N VAL A 336 4.42 -16.54 4.81
CA VAL A 336 5.26 -16.62 6.01
C VAL A 336 4.43 -17.19 7.16
N GLN A 337 3.22 -16.68 7.35
CA GLN A 337 2.30 -17.19 8.38
C GLN A 337 1.85 -18.62 8.09
N GLY A 338 1.57 -18.95 6.83
CA GLY A 338 1.26 -20.32 6.38
C GLY A 338 2.39 -21.30 6.66
N GLY A 339 3.65 -20.91 6.47
CA GLY A 339 4.83 -21.71 6.80
C GLY A 339 4.98 -21.98 8.29
N LEU A 340 4.70 -20.99 9.14
CA LEU A 340 4.68 -21.16 10.60
C LEU A 340 3.57 -22.13 11.03
N ALA A 341 2.36 -22.00 10.48
CA ALA A 341 1.24 -22.88 10.78
C ALA A 341 1.52 -24.32 10.34
N ARG A 342 2.08 -24.53 9.14
CA ARG A 342 2.49 -25.85 8.63
C ARG A 342 3.53 -26.51 9.54
N ALA A 343 4.56 -25.77 9.94
CA ALA A 343 5.57 -26.28 10.85
C ALA A 343 4.95 -26.69 12.20
N ALA A 344 4.00 -25.92 12.73
CA ALA A 344 3.31 -26.22 13.98
C ALA A 344 2.47 -27.52 13.89
N VAL A 345 1.74 -27.75 12.79
CA VAL A 345 0.97 -28.99 12.56
C VAL A 345 1.89 -30.21 12.53
N ILE A 346 3.02 -30.13 11.78
CA ILE A 346 3.99 -31.25 11.70
C ILE A 346 4.67 -31.48 13.05
N GLN A 347 5.06 -30.43 13.77
CA GLN A 347 5.62 -30.54 15.13
C GLN A 347 4.61 -31.16 16.10
N GLY A 348 3.31 -30.84 15.95
CA GLY A 348 2.25 -31.48 16.72
C GLY A 348 2.12 -32.96 16.44
N GLN A 349 2.30 -33.40 15.20
CA GLN A 349 2.37 -34.83 14.85
C GLN A 349 3.62 -35.52 15.45
N ILE A 350 4.78 -34.87 15.40
CA ILE A 350 6.00 -35.38 16.04
C ILE A 350 5.78 -35.60 17.54
N ASP A 351 5.11 -34.66 18.21
CA ASP A 351 4.77 -34.78 19.63
C ASP A 351 3.79 -35.95 19.88
N LEU A 352 2.88 -36.29 18.92
CA LEU A 352 2.03 -37.48 19.00
C LEU A 352 2.83 -38.77 18.81
N SER A 353 3.66 -38.87 17.77
CA SER A 353 4.50 -40.04 17.48
C SER A 353 5.42 -40.37 18.64
N GLY A 354 6.00 -39.37 19.30
CA GLY A 354 6.81 -39.55 20.49
C GLY A 354 6.08 -40.09 21.74
N GLN A 355 4.74 -40.03 21.77
CA GLN A 355 3.89 -40.59 22.84
C GLN A 355 3.54 -42.07 22.63
N HIS A 356 3.73 -42.61 21.43
CA HIS A 356 3.57 -44.04 21.17
C HIS A 356 4.74 -44.80 21.82
N ARG A 357 4.47 -45.49 22.91
CA ARG A 357 5.46 -46.31 23.63
C ARG A 357 5.62 -47.73 23.01
N GLY A 358 5.46 -47.85 21.67
CA GLY A 358 5.69 -49.09 20.97
C GLY A 358 7.11 -49.24 20.42
N PRO A 359 7.58 -50.47 20.13
CA PRO A 359 8.77 -50.63 19.33
C PRO A 359 8.53 -50.15 17.93
N THR A 360 9.56 -49.71 17.22
CA THR A 360 9.61 -49.41 15.80
C THR A 360 8.33 -49.56 15.03
N GLY A 361 7.79 -48.51 14.44
CA GLY A 361 6.55 -48.57 13.67
C GLY A 361 6.41 -47.44 12.67
N VAL A 362 5.56 -47.70 11.71
CA VAL A 362 5.08 -46.69 10.75
C VAL A 362 3.87 -45.97 11.33
N ASN A 363 3.86 -44.66 11.33
CA ASN A 363 2.68 -43.87 11.61
C ASN A 363 2.17 -43.23 10.31
N VAL A 364 0.90 -43.31 10.07
CA VAL A 364 0.19 -42.56 9.02
C VAL A 364 -0.71 -41.56 9.71
N TRP A 365 -0.67 -40.32 9.25
CA TRP A 365 -1.42 -39.26 9.90
C TRP A 365 -2.06 -38.30 8.93
N ILE A 366 -3.12 -37.67 9.38
CA ILE A 366 -3.78 -36.53 8.75
C ILE A 366 -3.96 -35.44 9.80
N GLY A 367 -3.90 -34.19 9.38
CA GLY A 367 -4.17 -33.03 10.23
C GLY A 367 -4.63 -31.84 9.39
N GLY A 368 -5.28 -30.91 10.03
CA GLY A 368 -5.71 -29.69 9.37
C GLY A 368 -6.02 -28.60 10.37
N GLY A 369 -5.98 -27.37 9.90
CA GLY A 369 -6.21 -26.20 10.71
C GLY A 369 -7.00 -25.12 9.99
N VAL A 370 -7.65 -24.29 10.78
CA VAL A 370 -8.35 -23.09 10.34
C VAL A 370 -7.98 -21.95 11.28
N GLY A 371 -7.87 -20.75 10.74
CA GLY A 371 -7.53 -19.59 11.53
C GLY A 371 -8.23 -18.32 11.04
N ALA A 372 -8.01 -17.24 11.76
CA ALA A 372 -8.30 -15.89 11.32
C ALA A 372 -6.96 -15.12 11.32
N LEU A 373 -6.65 -14.52 10.20
CA LEU A 373 -5.43 -13.76 9.97
C LEU A 373 -5.79 -12.34 9.52
N THR A 374 -5.36 -11.35 10.26
CA THR A 374 -5.39 -9.95 9.84
C THR A 374 -3.95 -9.43 9.82
N LEU A 375 -3.53 -8.87 8.69
CA LEU A 375 -2.25 -8.19 8.53
C LEU A 375 -2.56 -6.70 8.36
N LYS A 376 -2.02 -5.88 9.27
CA LYS A 376 -2.23 -4.43 9.26
C LYS A 376 -1.18 -3.74 8.42
N ASN A 377 -1.59 -2.63 7.86
CA ASN A 377 -0.75 -1.76 7.05
C ASN A 377 -0.48 -0.44 7.78
N PHE A 378 0.14 0.52 7.10
CA PHE A 378 0.27 1.88 7.59
C PHE A 378 -1.10 2.53 7.81
N SER A 379 -1.16 3.50 8.72
CA SER A 379 -2.39 4.31 8.89
C SER A 379 -2.80 4.97 7.57
N GLY A 380 -4.08 4.82 7.20
CA GLY A 380 -4.62 5.30 5.93
C GLY A 380 -4.45 4.34 4.75
N PHE A 381 -3.70 3.24 4.91
CA PHE A 381 -3.55 2.19 3.91
C PHE A 381 -4.52 1.03 4.18
N PRO A 382 -4.93 0.26 3.15
CA PRO A 382 -5.77 -0.91 3.37
C PRO A 382 -5.04 -2.00 4.15
N ASP A 383 -5.71 -2.58 5.15
CA ASP A 383 -5.33 -3.82 5.81
C ASP A 383 -5.83 -5.03 5.01
N VAL A 384 -5.37 -6.24 5.33
CA VAL A 384 -5.97 -7.48 4.82
C VAL A 384 -6.44 -8.36 5.96
N SER A 385 -7.56 -9.07 5.73
CA SER A 385 -8.08 -10.01 6.70
C SER A 385 -8.76 -11.20 6.01
N GLY A 386 -8.58 -12.39 6.57
CA GLY A 386 -9.19 -13.60 6.03
C GLY A 386 -9.05 -14.81 6.94
N THR A 387 -9.51 -15.94 6.40
CA THR A 387 -9.57 -17.21 7.11
C THR A 387 -8.75 -18.27 6.36
N PRO A 388 -7.43 -18.40 6.66
CA PRO A 388 -6.62 -19.48 6.10
C PRO A 388 -7.11 -20.85 6.58
N PHE A 389 -7.17 -21.78 5.64
CA PHE A 389 -7.47 -23.19 5.88
C PHE A 389 -6.35 -24.06 5.30
N THR A 390 -5.92 -25.08 6.06
CA THR A 390 -4.88 -26.01 5.62
C THR A 390 -5.23 -27.45 5.99
N GLY A 391 -4.87 -28.39 5.12
CA GLY A 391 -4.92 -29.82 5.36
C GLY A 391 -3.55 -30.45 5.07
N SER A 392 -3.13 -31.38 5.91
CA SER A 392 -1.86 -32.10 5.77
C SER A 392 -2.10 -33.60 5.90
N ALA A 393 -1.32 -34.37 5.14
CA ALA A 393 -1.25 -35.82 5.29
C ALA A 393 0.23 -36.25 5.24
N GLY A 394 0.60 -37.24 6.06
CA GLY A 394 1.99 -37.65 6.11
C GLY A 394 2.19 -39.05 6.66
N VAL A 395 3.43 -39.48 6.57
CA VAL A 395 3.90 -40.78 7.10
C VAL A 395 5.22 -40.53 7.83
N ASP A 396 5.39 -41.15 8.99
CA ASP A 396 6.66 -41.19 9.68
C ASP A 396 7.00 -42.60 10.15
N TYR A 397 8.29 -42.82 10.34
CA TYR A 397 8.85 -44.05 10.85
C TYR A 397 9.66 -43.79 12.10
N GLN A 398 9.31 -44.47 13.18
CA GLN A 398 10.02 -44.42 14.42
C GLN A 398 11.03 -45.58 14.50
N MET A 399 12.29 -45.25 14.60
CA MET A 399 13.41 -46.22 14.71
C MET A 399 13.58 -46.74 16.15
N PRO A 400 14.22 -47.93 16.34
CA PRO A 400 14.40 -48.52 17.66
C PRO A 400 15.11 -47.64 18.69
N PHE A 401 16.00 -46.75 18.21
CA PHE A 401 16.75 -45.83 19.05
C PHE A 401 16.08 -44.46 19.26
N GLY A 402 14.80 -44.32 18.88
CA GLY A 402 13.99 -43.13 19.15
C GLY A 402 14.06 -42.02 18.10
N LEU A 403 14.77 -42.23 16.98
CA LEU A 403 14.75 -41.30 15.86
C LEU A 403 13.44 -41.46 15.07
N ILE A 404 12.77 -40.37 14.82
CA ILE A 404 11.60 -40.28 13.91
C ILE A 404 12.06 -39.61 12.62
N VAL A 405 11.70 -40.17 11.48
CA VAL A 405 11.84 -39.52 10.16
C VAL A 405 10.52 -39.60 9.40
N GLY A 406 10.14 -38.54 8.72
CA GLY A 406 8.86 -38.53 8.04
C GLY A 406 8.80 -37.53 6.89
N ALA A 407 7.71 -37.68 6.14
CA ALA A 407 7.37 -36.79 5.05
C ALA A 407 5.87 -36.42 5.11
N ALA A 408 5.53 -35.25 4.64
CA ALA A 408 4.16 -34.76 4.60
C ALA A 408 3.90 -33.96 3.33
N PHE A 409 2.67 -34.01 2.88
CA PHE A 409 2.10 -33.09 1.90
C PHE A 409 1.05 -32.20 2.59
N THR A 410 1.10 -30.91 2.31
CA THR A 410 0.12 -29.92 2.80
C THR A 410 -0.52 -29.22 1.61
N ALA A 411 -1.85 -29.01 1.67
CA ALA A 411 -2.57 -28.12 0.77
C ALA A 411 -3.39 -27.12 1.59
N GLY A 412 -3.43 -25.90 1.14
CA GLY A 412 -4.13 -24.82 1.81
C GLY A 412 -4.79 -23.85 0.84
N THR A 413 -5.76 -23.13 1.36
CA THR A 413 -6.42 -22.03 0.66
C THR A 413 -6.76 -20.91 1.63
N GLN A 414 -6.73 -19.68 1.15
CA GLN A 414 -7.17 -18.51 1.88
C GLN A 414 -7.69 -17.43 0.94
N THR A 415 -8.75 -16.77 1.34
CA THR A 415 -9.19 -15.49 0.77
C THR A 415 -8.87 -14.40 1.77
N GLN A 416 -8.16 -13.39 1.33
CA GLN A 416 -7.80 -12.23 2.14
C GLN A 416 -8.46 -10.98 1.54
N HIS A 417 -9.39 -10.40 2.29
CA HIS A 417 -10.11 -9.19 1.88
C HIS A 417 -9.32 -7.94 2.22
N PHE A 418 -9.22 -7.03 1.27
CA PHE A 418 -8.67 -5.70 1.48
C PHE A 418 -9.71 -4.82 2.17
N SER A 419 -9.32 -4.13 3.23
CA SER A 419 -10.20 -3.16 3.88
C SER A 419 -10.54 -1.98 2.96
N ILE A 420 -11.55 -1.20 3.34
CA ILE A 420 -11.95 0.03 2.62
C ILE A 420 -12.49 -0.27 1.21
N GLY A 421 -13.12 -1.44 1.02
CA GLY A 421 -13.71 -1.81 -0.28
C GLY A 421 -12.68 -2.06 -1.38
N GLY A 422 -11.44 -2.38 -1.01
CA GLY A 422 -10.30 -2.48 -1.94
C GLY A 422 -10.18 -3.80 -2.70
N GLY A 423 -11.14 -4.74 -2.58
CA GLY A 423 -11.08 -6.06 -3.24
C GLY A 423 -10.50 -7.16 -2.36
N GLN A 424 -9.79 -8.12 -2.95
CA GLN A 424 -9.24 -9.28 -2.25
C GLN A 424 -8.10 -9.95 -3.02
N PHE A 425 -7.41 -10.88 -2.37
CA PHE A 425 -6.67 -11.92 -3.08
C PHE A 425 -7.03 -13.32 -2.56
N ASP A 426 -7.06 -14.28 -3.49
CA ASP A 426 -7.21 -15.70 -3.21
C ASP A 426 -5.87 -16.39 -3.42
N GLN A 427 -5.38 -17.08 -2.39
CA GLN A 427 -4.12 -17.81 -2.44
C GLN A 427 -4.37 -19.30 -2.22
N ASN A 428 -3.94 -20.12 -3.16
CA ASN A 428 -3.86 -21.58 -3.00
C ASN A 428 -2.41 -21.96 -2.80
N ASP A 429 -2.11 -22.69 -1.73
CA ASP A 429 -0.77 -23.18 -1.44
C ASP A 429 -0.71 -24.71 -1.41
N GLN A 430 0.43 -25.24 -1.82
CA GLN A 430 0.78 -26.64 -1.70
C GLN A 430 2.23 -26.73 -1.22
N ALA A 431 2.54 -27.74 -0.42
CA ALA A 431 3.91 -27.94 0.05
C ALA A 431 4.24 -29.41 0.30
N ILE A 432 5.52 -29.73 0.09
CA ILE A 432 6.13 -30.98 0.54
C ILE A 432 7.06 -30.66 1.71
N SER A 433 6.99 -31.47 2.77
CA SER A 433 7.82 -31.34 3.95
C SER A 433 8.52 -32.64 4.27
N LEU A 434 9.78 -32.55 4.66
CA LEU A 434 10.54 -33.63 5.28
C LEU A 434 10.83 -33.24 6.72
N TYR A 435 10.75 -34.18 7.63
CA TYR A 435 10.99 -33.91 9.03
C TYR A 435 11.72 -35.04 9.75
N SER A 436 12.39 -34.66 10.81
CA SER A 436 13.06 -35.61 11.70
C SER A 436 13.00 -35.12 13.14
N ALA A 437 12.93 -36.04 14.09
CA ALA A 437 12.94 -35.72 15.50
C ALA A 437 13.71 -36.78 16.28
N TYR A 438 14.38 -36.35 17.35
CA TYR A 438 15.11 -37.23 18.24
C TYR A 438 14.99 -36.79 19.69
N GLN A 439 14.89 -37.76 20.58
CA GLN A 439 14.89 -37.54 22.02
C GLN A 439 16.03 -38.35 22.69
N ALA A 440 16.90 -37.66 23.43
CA ALA A 440 17.99 -38.23 24.21
C ALA A 440 17.80 -37.88 25.69
N GLY A 441 17.22 -38.82 26.44
CA GLY A 441 16.86 -38.59 27.85
C GLY A 441 15.87 -37.41 27.99
N PRO A 442 16.21 -36.36 28.78
CA PRO A 442 15.32 -35.21 28.95
C PRO A 442 15.38 -34.21 27.80
N VAL A 443 16.35 -34.30 26.89
CA VAL A 443 16.54 -33.36 25.80
C VAL A 443 15.93 -33.92 24.51
N TRP A 444 15.23 -33.08 23.79
CA TRP A 444 14.60 -33.42 22.50
C TRP A 444 14.82 -32.31 21.48
N GLY A 445 14.76 -32.69 20.20
CA GLY A 445 14.83 -31.75 19.09
C GLY A 445 14.16 -32.29 17.85
N ASN A 446 13.71 -31.36 17.00
CA ASN A 446 13.16 -31.69 15.69
C ASN A 446 13.57 -30.66 14.65
N VAL A 447 13.50 -31.07 13.40
CA VAL A 447 13.68 -30.25 12.20
C VAL A 447 12.59 -30.57 11.19
N VAL A 448 12.05 -29.51 10.57
CA VAL A 448 11.08 -29.59 9.48
C VAL A 448 11.61 -28.73 8.33
N ALA A 449 11.87 -29.34 7.18
CA ALA A 449 12.23 -28.65 5.94
C ALA A 449 11.05 -28.73 4.97
N SER A 450 10.61 -27.58 4.41
CA SER A 450 9.45 -27.52 3.53
C SER A 450 9.77 -26.72 2.28
N TYR A 451 9.26 -27.19 1.14
CA TYR A 451 9.17 -26.44 -0.10
C TYR A 451 7.70 -26.28 -0.50
N GLY A 452 7.27 -25.03 -0.67
CA GLY A 452 5.90 -24.70 -1.03
C GLY A 452 5.83 -23.93 -2.34
N TRP A 453 4.68 -24.01 -3.01
CA TRP A 453 4.35 -23.20 -4.18
C TRP A 453 2.94 -22.66 -4.05
N TYR A 454 2.73 -21.45 -4.62
CA TYR A 454 1.52 -20.64 -4.47
C TYR A 454 0.96 -20.27 -5.83
N GLN A 455 -0.36 -20.15 -5.87
CA GLN A 455 -1.11 -19.52 -6.95
C GLN A 455 -2.00 -18.46 -6.33
N ASP A 456 -1.82 -17.23 -6.76
CA ASP A 456 -2.56 -16.08 -6.26
C ASP A 456 -3.43 -15.50 -7.36
N LYS A 457 -4.71 -15.25 -7.05
CA LYS A 457 -5.63 -14.46 -7.84
C LYS A 457 -5.93 -13.18 -7.10
N ILE A 458 -5.73 -12.06 -7.75
CA ILE A 458 -5.81 -10.74 -7.14
C ILE A 458 -6.93 -9.98 -7.81
N ALA A 459 -7.79 -9.37 -7.03
CA ALA A 459 -8.79 -8.39 -7.45
C ALA A 459 -8.58 -7.14 -6.60
N ARG A 460 -8.08 -6.06 -7.20
CA ARG A 460 -7.86 -4.79 -6.51
C ARG A 460 -8.82 -3.74 -7.05
N ASP A 461 -9.71 -3.25 -6.20
CA ASP A 461 -10.68 -2.22 -6.53
C ASP A 461 -10.14 -0.83 -6.22
N VAL A 462 -10.23 0.06 -7.19
CA VAL A 462 -9.84 1.47 -7.07
C VAL A 462 -11.07 2.34 -7.28
N THR A 463 -11.52 2.96 -6.21
CA THR A 463 -12.61 3.93 -6.28
C THR A 463 -12.09 5.24 -6.87
N LEU A 464 -12.76 5.74 -7.88
CA LEU A 464 -12.52 7.04 -8.53
C LEU A 464 -13.83 7.84 -8.46
N GLY A 465 -14.06 8.57 -7.38
CA GLY A 465 -15.35 9.21 -7.13
C GLY A 465 -16.49 8.19 -7.02
N LEU A 466 -17.42 8.18 -7.98
CA LEU A 466 -18.54 7.22 -8.03
C LEU A 466 -18.23 5.93 -8.81
N PHE A 467 -17.19 5.93 -9.62
CA PHE A 467 -16.78 4.77 -10.41
C PHE A 467 -15.77 3.92 -9.63
N THR A 468 -15.85 2.60 -9.78
CA THR A 468 -14.82 1.67 -9.28
C THR A 468 -14.17 0.95 -10.46
N ASP A 469 -12.86 1.13 -10.60
CA ASP A 469 -12.04 0.38 -11.55
C ASP A 469 -11.52 -0.88 -10.86
N SER A 470 -12.08 -2.04 -11.23
CA SER A 470 -11.66 -3.32 -10.67
C SER A 470 -10.51 -3.89 -11.49
N ASN A 471 -9.35 -3.99 -10.88
CA ASN A 471 -8.14 -4.54 -11.48
C ASN A 471 -7.97 -5.99 -11.09
N SER A 472 -7.66 -6.85 -12.05
CA SER A 472 -7.42 -8.29 -11.83
C SER A 472 -6.05 -8.70 -12.30
N ALA A 473 -5.45 -9.66 -11.60
CA ALA A 473 -4.18 -10.27 -11.99
C ALA A 473 -4.04 -11.67 -11.39
N ASP A 474 -3.24 -12.50 -12.05
CA ASP A 474 -2.79 -13.80 -11.54
C ASP A 474 -1.27 -13.76 -11.35
N THR A 475 -0.79 -14.40 -10.28
CA THR A 475 0.65 -14.61 -10.09
C THR A 475 0.92 -15.96 -9.43
N THR A 476 2.19 -16.32 -9.35
CA THR A 476 2.65 -17.55 -8.69
C THR A 476 3.84 -17.24 -7.79
N GLY A 477 4.01 -18.05 -6.77
CA GLY A 477 5.11 -17.93 -5.85
C GLY A 477 5.66 -19.27 -5.38
N SER A 478 6.72 -19.20 -4.60
CA SER A 478 7.31 -20.35 -3.93
C SER A 478 7.88 -19.97 -2.57
N SER A 479 8.02 -20.94 -1.69
CA SER A 479 8.73 -20.76 -0.43
C SER A 479 9.67 -21.92 -0.14
N LEU A 480 10.77 -21.61 0.54
CA LEU A 480 11.64 -22.57 1.20
C LEU A 480 11.64 -22.25 2.69
N ALA A 481 11.37 -23.22 3.53
CA ALA A 481 11.32 -23.05 4.98
C ALA A 481 12.11 -24.15 5.69
N LEU A 482 12.79 -23.76 6.78
CA LEU A 482 13.47 -24.66 7.71
C LEU A 482 13.07 -24.25 9.13
N ALA A 483 12.33 -25.13 9.82
CA ALA A 483 11.95 -24.92 11.21
C ALA A 483 12.71 -25.89 12.11
N LEU A 484 13.43 -25.36 13.07
CA LEU A 484 14.16 -26.07 14.11
C LEU A 484 13.45 -25.83 15.44
N ARG A 485 13.31 -26.87 16.27
CA ARG A 485 12.76 -26.77 17.62
C ARG A 485 13.48 -27.75 18.53
N ALA A 486 13.87 -27.30 19.71
CA ALA A 486 14.51 -28.10 20.72
C ALA A 486 14.01 -27.72 22.12
N GLY A 487 14.14 -28.61 23.05
CA GLY A 487 13.72 -28.36 24.43
C GLY A 487 14.25 -29.40 25.43
N GLY A 488 13.85 -29.21 26.67
CA GLY A 488 14.14 -30.11 27.76
C GLY A 488 12.92 -30.45 28.58
N ASP A 489 12.80 -31.69 29.07
CA ASP A 489 11.67 -32.18 29.85
C ASP A 489 12.10 -32.35 31.32
N ILE A 490 11.37 -31.68 32.20
CA ILE A 490 11.45 -31.78 33.65
C ILE A 490 10.18 -32.49 34.10
N HIS A 491 10.31 -33.67 34.71
CA HIS A 491 9.20 -34.48 35.18
C HIS A 491 8.88 -34.19 36.66
N LEU A 492 7.68 -33.75 36.95
CA LEU A 492 7.16 -33.45 38.28
C LEU A 492 5.89 -34.29 38.53
N GLY A 493 6.08 -35.56 38.81
CA GLY A 493 4.95 -36.51 38.90
C GLY A 493 4.26 -36.69 37.55
N PRO A 494 2.93 -36.39 37.43
CA PRO A 494 2.21 -36.49 36.16
C PRO A 494 2.48 -35.29 35.23
N VAL A 495 3.14 -34.25 35.71
CA VAL A 495 3.44 -33.04 34.94
C VAL A 495 4.78 -33.16 34.28
N THR A 496 4.86 -32.95 32.98
CA THR A 496 6.08 -32.72 32.22
C THR A 496 6.13 -31.27 31.79
N THR A 497 7.18 -30.54 32.14
CA THR A 497 7.34 -29.13 31.83
C THR A 497 8.78 -28.83 31.43
N GLY A 498 9.03 -27.74 30.73
CA GLY A 498 10.38 -27.34 30.39
C GLY A 498 10.52 -26.28 29.30
N PRO A 499 11.75 -25.80 29.11
CA PRO A 499 12.04 -24.76 28.12
C PRO A 499 11.92 -25.29 26.68
N VAL A 500 11.56 -24.37 25.78
CA VAL A 500 11.53 -24.60 24.34
C VAL A 500 12.26 -23.46 23.65
N ALA A 501 13.15 -23.82 22.71
CA ALA A 501 13.79 -22.89 21.79
C ALA A 501 13.50 -23.30 20.34
N GLY A 502 13.38 -22.35 19.46
CA GLY A 502 13.13 -22.58 18.04
C GLY A 502 13.80 -21.53 17.15
N LEU A 503 13.97 -21.89 15.89
CA LEU A 503 14.41 -21.01 14.82
C LEU A 503 13.66 -21.40 13.55
N VAL A 504 12.98 -20.44 12.93
CA VAL A 504 12.28 -20.66 11.66
C VAL A 504 12.87 -19.74 10.61
N LEU A 505 13.52 -20.32 9.61
CA LEU A 505 14.08 -19.62 8.46
C LEU A 505 13.16 -19.81 7.27
N GLN A 506 12.79 -18.71 6.60
CA GLN A 506 11.92 -18.78 5.42
C GLN A 506 12.39 -17.80 4.35
N ARG A 507 12.27 -18.22 3.10
CA ARG A 507 12.35 -17.33 1.93
C ARG A 507 11.10 -17.55 1.09
N VAL A 508 10.29 -16.51 0.94
CA VAL A 508 9.11 -16.46 0.07
C VAL A 508 9.44 -15.62 -1.16
N ARG A 509 9.06 -16.10 -2.31
CA ARG A 509 9.21 -15.42 -3.60
C ARG A 509 7.84 -15.36 -4.28
N ILE A 510 7.38 -14.17 -4.63
CA ILE A 510 6.20 -13.94 -5.47
C ILE A 510 6.69 -13.35 -6.79
N ARG A 511 6.27 -13.95 -7.91
CA ARG A 511 6.66 -13.47 -9.25
C ARG A 511 6.00 -12.13 -9.55
N GLY A 512 6.66 -11.34 -10.40
CA GLY A 512 6.07 -10.11 -10.91
C GLY A 512 4.84 -10.38 -11.77
N PHE A 513 3.88 -9.45 -11.76
CA PHE A 513 2.63 -9.54 -12.50
C PHE A 513 2.16 -8.16 -12.97
N ALA A 514 1.20 -8.14 -13.88
CA ALA A 514 0.55 -6.92 -14.33
C ALA A 514 -0.97 -7.07 -14.21
N GLU A 515 -1.61 -6.01 -13.79
CA GLU A 515 -3.06 -5.92 -13.65
C GLU A 515 -3.73 -5.57 -14.99
N SER A 516 -5.03 -5.93 -15.07
CA SER A 516 -5.97 -5.48 -16.08
C SER A 516 -7.21 -4.95 -15.39
N GLY A 517 -7.54 -3.68 -15.61
CA GLY A 517 -8.67 -2.99 -15.02
C GLY A 517 -9.92 -3.01 -15.91
N THR A 518 -11.10 -2.86 -15.32
CA THR A 518 -12.37 -2.79 -16.04
C THR A 518 -12.45 -1.59 -17.00
N SER A 519 -11.77 -0.49 -16.68
CA SER A 519 -11.62 0.67 -17.58
C SER A 519 -10.86 0.32 -18.87
N GLY A 520 -10.03 -0.72 -18.85
CA GLY A 520 -9.27 -1.18 -20.01
C GLY A 520 -10.14 -1.65 -21.18
N ALA A 521 -11.28 -2.24 -20.90
CA ALA A 521 -12.24 -2.66 -21.92
C ALA A 521 -12.76 -1.48 -22.77
N GLN A 522 -12.78 -0.27 -22.21
CA GLN A 522 -13.26 0.94 -22.86
C GLN A 522 -12.13 1.78 -23.48
N THR A 523 -10.93 1.68 -22.94
CA THR A 523 -9.75 2.43 -23.42
C THR A 523 -8.88 1.65 -24.41
N GLY A 524 -9.12 0.35 -24.57
CA GLY A 524 -8.26 -0.53 -25.37
C GLY A 524 -6.86 -0.72 -24.75
N SER A 525 -6.72 -0.46 -23.46
CA SER A 525 -5.48 -0.58 -22.66
C SER A 525 -5.67 -1.57 -21.50
N ASN A 526 -4.68 -1.67 -20.61
CA ASN A 526 -4.83 -2.47 -19.40
C ASN A 526 -5.71 -1.81 -18.32
N GLY A 527 -6.16 -0.58 -18.51
CA GLY A 527 -6.95 0.17 -17.53
C GLY A 527 -6.19 1.37 -16.96
N VAL A 528 -6.94 2.42 -16.57
CA VAL A 528 -6.34 3.70 -16.13
C VAL A 528 -5.72 3.62 -14.73
N THR A 529 -6.13 2.64 -13.91
CA THR A 529 -5.57 2.43 -12.57
C THR A 529 -4.71 1.17 -12.47
N ALA A 530 -4.56 0.42 -13.58
CA ALA A 530 -3.83 -0.83 -13.62
C ALA A 530 -2.32 -0.61 -13.46
N LEU A 531 -1.70 -1.41 -12.58
CA LEU A 531 -0.28 -1.39 -12.27
C LEU A 531 0.39 -2.70 -12.65
N SER A 532 1.67 -2.64 -12.94
CA SER A 532 2.55 -3.80 -12.94
C SER A 532 3.42 -3.79 -11.69
N PHE A 533 3.62 -4.97 -11.10
CA PHE A 533 4.42 -5.15 -9.89
C PHE A 533 5.63 -6.02 -10.18
N GLY A 534 6.77 -5.64 -9.64
CA GLY A 534 7.99 -6.42 -9.73
C GLY A 534 7.95 -7.68 -8.85
N GLU A 535 8.89 -8.58 -9.09
CA GLU A 535 9.13 -9.73 -8.21
C GLU A 535 9.37 -9.27 -6.76
N GLN A 536 8.82 -10.01 -5.81
CA GLN A 536 8.99 -9.78 -4.38
C GLN A 536 9.72 -10.96 -3.74
N ILE A 537 10.68 -10.65 -2.87
CA ILE A 537 11.37 -11.61 -2.01
C ILE A 537 11.14 -11.18 -0.56
N ARG A 538 10.68 -12.12 0.26
CA ARG A 538 10.49 -11.96 1.71
C ARG A 538 11.34 -12.99 2.43
N ASP A 539 12.48 -12.57 2.94
CA ASP A 539 13.33 -13.35 3.85
C ASP A 539 12.86 -13.15 5.29
N SER A 540 12.77 -14.23 6.06
CA SER A 540 12.37 -14.25 7.46
C SER A 540 13.26 -15.20 8.24
N ALA A 541 13.64 -14.79 9.44
CA ALA A 541 14.38 -15.60 10.40
C ALA A 541 13.83 -15.34 11.81
N ILE A 542 12.93 -16.21 12.26
CA ILE A 542 12.22 -16.01 13.53
C ILE A 542 12.83 -16.89 14.60
N SER A 543 13.46 -16.28 15.62
CA SER A 543 13.86 -16.96 16.83
C SER A 543 12.68 -17.09 17.78
N GLN A 544 12.61 -18.20 18.50
CA GLN A 544 11.52 -18.53 19.43
C GLN A 544 12.11 -18.98 20.76
N LEU A 545 11.67 -18.37 21.85
CA LEU A 545 12.04 -18.80 23.21
C LEU A 545 10.76 -18.93 24.04
N GLY A 546 10.60 -20.04 24.75
CA GLY A 546 9.37 -20.28 25.45
C GLY A 546 9.43 -21.38 26.49
N TRP A 547 8.24 -21.74 26.93
CA TRP A 547 8.05 -22.77 27.93
C TRP A 547 6.81 -23.61 27.59
N ARG A 548 6.91 -24.93 27.77
CA ARG A 548 5.79 -25.85 27.60
C ARG A 548 5.47 -26.60 28.89
N ALA A 549 4.26 -27.04 29.05
CA ALA A 549 3.84 -27.95 30.09
C ALA A 549 2.74 -28.89 29.56
N SER A 550 2.75 -30.13 30.03
CA SER A 550 1.71 -31.11 29.75
C SER A 550 1.46 -31.98 31.00
N ILE A 551 0.28 -32.56 31.08
CA ILE A 551 -0.13 -33.41 32.20
C ILE A 551 -0.52 -34.77 31.65
N ASP A 552 0.10 -35.86 32.16
CA ASP A 552 -0.30 -37.23 31.86
C ASP A 552 -1.53 -37.59 32.73
N ALA A 553 -2.70 -37.65 32.11
CA ALA A 553 -3.99 -37.97 32.72
C ALA A 553 -4.56 -39.27 32.11
N GLY A 554 -3.71 -40.27 31.92
CA GLY A 554 -4.06 -41.57 31.37
C GLY A 554 -4.27 -41.54 29.85
N ARG A 555 -5.54 -41.50 29.38
CA ARG A 555 -5.81 -41.39 27.94
C ARG A 555 -5.71 -39.95 27.44
N TRP A 556 -5.79 -38.95 28.31
CA TRP A 556 -5.71 -37.54 28.01
C TRP A 556 -4.33 -37.01 28.36
N ARG A 557 -3.81 -36.15 27.49
CA ARG A 557 -2.60 -35.39 27.77
C ARG A 557 -2.78 -33.93 27.35
N PRO A 558 -3.43 -33.12 28.20
CA PRO A 558 -3.53 -31.70 27.97
C PRO A 558 -2.15 -31.06 28.01
N PHE A 559 -1.97 -30.00 27.20
CA PHE A 559 -0.72 -29.25 27.11
C PHE A 559 -0.99 -27.75 26.93
N VAL A 560 0.00 -26.96 27.29
CA VAL A 560 0.09 -25.52 27.00
C VAL A 560 1.53 -25.20 26.59
N GLU A 561 1.67 -24.22 25.71
CA GLU A 561 2.97 -23.67 25.32
C GLU A 561 2.85 -22.16 25.12
N ALA A 562 3.80 -21.39 25.62
CA ALA A 562 3.94 -19.96 25.36
C ALA A 562 5.33 -19.66 24.85
N LYS A 563 5.43 -18.90 23.77
CA LYS A 563 6.68 -18.52 23.12
C LYS A 563 6.72 -17.02 22.88
N TRP A 564 7.88 -16.42 23.09
CA TRP A 564 8.27 -15.13 22.55
C TRP A 564 8.97 -15.35 21.22
N ASN A 565 8.54 -14.60 20.21
CA ASN A 565 9.07 -14.68 18.86
C ASN A 565 9.78 -13.37 18.56
N HIS A 566 10.91 -13.44 17.84
CA HIS A 566 11.66 -12.29 17.38
C HIS A 566 12.12 -12.50 15.93
N GLU A 567 11.67 -11.59 15.03
CA GLU A 567 12.12 -11.54 13.63
C GLU A 567 13.50 -10.91 13.57
N LEU A 568 14.50 -11.69 13.17
CA LEU A 568 15.91 -11.29 13.11
C LEU A 568 16.26 -10.52 11.83
N VAL A 569 15.44 -10.64 10.80
CA VAL A 569 15.65 -9.93 9.54
C VAL A 569 14.96 -8.57 9.60
N ASP A 570 15.73 -7.50 9.45
CA ASP A 570 15.17 -6.15 9.36
C ASP A 570 14.28 -5.98 8.11
N GLN A 571 13.01 -5.73 8.32
CA GLN A 571 12.02 -5.53 7.26
C GLN A 571 11.78 -4.05 6.91
N SER A 572 12.35 -3.11 7.64
CA SER A 572 12.09 -1.68 7.51
C SER A 572 12.51 -1.11 6.13
N GLY A 573 13.51 -1.72 5.51
CA GLY A 573 14.01 -1.34 4.19
C GLY A 573 13.29 -2.01 3.01
N ARG A 574 12.35 -2.93 3.25
CA ARG A 574 11.66 -3.67 2.19
C ARG A 574 10.77 -2.75 1.37
N LYS A 575 10.86 -2.86 0.04
CA LYS A 575 10.08 -2.07 -0.91
C LYS A 575 9.47 -2.97 -1.98
N VAL A 576 8.32 -2.55 -2.50
CA VAL A 576 7.69 -3.15 -3.66
C VAL A 576 7.80 -2.19 -4.83
N ARG A 577 8.30 -2.71 -5.95
CA ARG A 577 8.39 -1.97 -7.21
C ARG A 577 7.07 -2.08 -7.96
N ALA A 578 6.60 -0.94 -8.44
CA ALA A 578 5.42 -0.84 -9.29
C ALA A 578 5.71 0.07 -10.49
N ALA A 579 4.88 -0.04 -11.52
CA ALA A 579 4.84 0.92 -12.62
C ALA A 579 3.41 0.99 -13.15
N LEU A 580 3.03 2.15 -13.66
CA LEU A 580 1.80 2.29 -14.45
C LEU A 580 1.88 1.40 -15.69
N THR A 581 0.80 0.71 -16.04
CA THR A 581 0.75 -0.05 -17.30
C THR A 581 0.78 0.86 -18.52
N SER A 582 0.35 2.12 -18.37
CA SER A 582 0.44 3.18 -19.39
C SER A 582 1.83 3.82 -19.50
N ALA A 583 2.69 3.69 -18.46
CA ALA A 583 4.01 4.34 -18.41
C ALA A 583 5.07 3.43 -17.75
N THR A 584 5.28 2.25 -18.31
CA THR A 584 6.20 1.23 -17.77
C THR A 584 7.67 1.66 -17.69
N ALA A 585 8.05 2.68 -18.46
CA ALA A 585 9.40 3.24 -18.44
C ALA A 585 9.73 4.05 -17.16
N ALA A 586 8.71 4.48 -16.41
CA ALA A 586 8.86 5.25 -15.17
C ALA A 586 8.42 4.44 -13.92
N PRO A 587 9.15 3.38 -13.53
CA PRO A 587 8.81 2.59 -12.36
C PRO A 587 9.15 3.35 -11.08
N TYR A 588 8.38 3.05 -10.04
CA TYR A 588 8.59 3.58 -8.69
C TYR A 588 8.62 2.46 -7.65
N SER A 589 8.95 2.78 -6.42
CA SER A 589 8.94 1.81 -5.32
C SER A 589 8.44 2.47 -4.04
N MET A 590 7.53 1.79 -3.35
CA MET A 590 7.03 2.20 -2.04
C MET A 590 7.44 1.20 -0.97
N ALA A 591 7.43 1.64 0.29
CA ALA A 591 7.65 0.75 1.42
C ALA A 591 6.64 -0.41 1.42
N ALA A 592 7.11 -1.60 1.76
CA ALA A 592 6.23 -2.73 2.07
C ALA A 592 5.45 -2.45 3.38
N ALA A 593 4.36 -3.17 3.60
CA ALA A 593 3.62 -3.11 4.84
C ALA A 593 4.55 -3.39 6.04
N PRO A 594 4.35 -2.68 7.16
CA PRO A 594 5.21 -2.85 8.33
C PRO A 594 5.03 -4.23 8.94
N VAL A 595 6.12 -4.78 9.46
CA VAL A 595 6.15 -6.06 10.19
C VAL A 595 6.75 -5.79 11.57
N GLN A 596 6.07 -6.24 12.60
CA GLN A 596 6.60 -6.14 13.96
C GLN A 596 7.68 -7.20 14.18
N SER A 597 8.77 -6.81 14.86
CA SER A 597 9.87 -7.71 15.14
C SER A 597 9.58 -8.64 16.32
N ASP A 598 8.77 -8.24 17.28
CA ASP A 598 8.57 -8.94 18.54
C ASP A 598 7.09 -9.21 18.82
N TRP A 599 6.75 -10.47 19.11
CA TRP A 599 5.38 -10.86 19.52
C TRP A 599 5.40 -12.15 20.34
N ALA A 600 4.32 -12.42 21.05
CA ALA A 600 4.12 -13.68 21.74
C ALA A 600 3.15 -14.60 20.98
N THR A 601 3.35 -15.91 21.14
CA THR A 601 2.38 -16.93 20.72
C THR A 601 2.03 -17.80 21.90
N ALA A 602 0.74 -17.96 22.18
CA ALA A 602 0.23 -18.90 23.17
C ALA A 602 -0.56 -20.01 22.47
N SER A 603 -0.37 -21.24 22.90
CA SER A 603 -1.15 -22.39 22.42
C SER A 603 -1.58 -23.28 23.57
N ALA A 604 -2.76 -23.88 23.44
CA ALA A 604 -3.31 -24.84 24.40
C ALA A 604 -4.05 -25.94 23.65
N GLY A 605 -3.93 -27.15 24.12
CA GLY A 605 -4.57 -28.29 23.45
C GLY A 605 -4.54 -29.56 24.27
N THR A 606 -4.91 -30.65 23.64
CA THR A 606 -4.83 -31.98 24.24
C THR A 606 -4.59 -33.04 23.19
N SER A 607 -3.90 -34.11 23.56
CA SER A 607 -3.92 -35.37 22.84
C SER A 607 -4.78 -36.38 23.59
N TYR A 608 -5.47 -37.25 22.84
CA TYR A 608 -6.31 -38.31 23.37
C TYR A 608 -5.99 -39.64 22.71
N LYS A 609 -5.69 -40.65 23.52
CA LYS A 609 -5.41 -42.01 23.09
C LYS A 609 -6.72 -42.80 22.96
N ILE A 610 -7.22 -42.95 21.73
CA ILE A 610 -8.40 -43.73 21.44
C ILE A 610 -8.12 -45.22 21.67
N SER A 611 -7.01 -45.72 21.14
CA SER A 611 -6.50 -47.07 21.32
C SER A 611 -4.98 -47.07 21.38
N GLU A 612 -4.33 -48.23 21.54
CA GLU A 612 -2.87 -48.35 21.47
C GLU A 612 -2.28 -47.90 20.13
N ARG A 613 -3.10 -47.87 19.06
CA ARG A 613 -2.66 -47.51 17.71
C ARG A 613 -3.20 -46.21 17.21
N VAL A 614 -4.23 -45.64 17.85
CA VAL A 614 -4.93 -44.46 17.33
C VAL A 614 -4.89 -43.34 18.35
N MET A 615 -4.33 -42.21 17.96
CA MET A 615 -4.27 -40.96 18.75
C MET A 615 -4.88 -39.82 17.96
N VAL A 616 -5.53 -38.90 18.67
CA VAL A 616 -6.01 -37.62 18.13
C VAL A 616 -5.40 -36.48 18.94
N ARG A 617 -5.25 -35.34 18.29
CA ARG A 617 -4.78 -34.10 18.91
C ARG A 617 -5.66 -32.95 18.46
N GLY A 618 -5.93 -32.02 19.37
CA GLY A 618 -6.52 -30.72 19.06
C GLY A 618 -5.74 -29.63 19.77
N CYS A 619 -5.54 -28.51 19.10
CA CYS A 619 -4.82 -27.36 19.60
C CYS A 619 -5.50 -26.07 19.15
N ALA A 620 -5.50 -25.07 20.00
CA ALA A 620 -5.82 -23.69 19.65
C ALA A 620 -4.59 -22.81 19.93
N SER A 621 -4.39 -21.80 19.11
CA SER A 621 -3.27 -20.86 19.26
C SER A 621 -3.70 -19.43 18.94
N ALA A 622 -3.01 -18.46 19.53
CA ALA A 622 -3.20 -17.05 19.27
C ALA A 622 -1.89 -16.28 19.41
N THR A 623 -1.74 -15.20 18.62
CA THR A 623 -0.68 -14.21 18.79
C THR A 623 -1.12 -13.12 19.78
N ALA A 624 -0.18 -12.56 20.50
CA ALA A 624 -0.33 -11.44 21.40
C ALA A 624 0.86 -10.48 21.28
N PHE A 625 0.68 -9.22 21.65
CA PHE A 625 1.68 -8.16 21.61
C PHE A 625 2.19 -7.84 20.19
N ASP A 626 1.45 -8.21 19.15
CA ASP A 626 1.71 -7.81 17.77
C ASP A 626 0.74 -6.70 17.35
N SER A 627 1.26 -5.51 17.09
CA SER A 627 0.45 -4.37 16.66
C SER A 627 0.11 -4.41 15.16
N GLN A 628 0.87 -5.20 14.38
CA GLN A 628 0.74 -5.29 12.92
C GLN A 628 0.01 -6.56 12.47
N MET A 629 -0.23 -7.52 13.39
CA MET A 629 -0.88 -8.77 13.04
C MET A 629 -1.84 -9.23 14.15
N VAL A 630 -2.99 -9.73 13.73
CA VAL A 630 -3.88 -10.55 14.56
C VAL A 630 -3.95 -11.92 13.92
N ASN A 631 -3.52 -12.95 14.64
CA ASN A 631 -3.55 -14.33 14.16
C ASN A 631 -3.98 -15.25 15.29
N TYR A 632 -5.07 -15.98 15.08
CA TYR A 632 -5.54 -17.03 15.98
C TYR A 632 -6.19 -18.15 15.17
N GLY A 633 -6.15 -19.35 15.73
CA GLY A 633 -6.72 -20.50 15.04
C GLY A 633 -6.65 -21.77 15.85
N GLY A 634 -6.97 -22.86 15.20
CA GLY A 634 -6.85 -24.19 15.78
C GLY A 634 -6.54 -25.24 14.73
N ASP A 635 -5.94 -26.31 15.18
CA ASP A 635 -5.65 -27.49 14.39
C ASP A 635 -6.15 -28.77 15.08
N VAL A 636 -6.45 -29.75 14.27
CA VAL A 636 -6.76 -31.12 14.70
C VAL A 636 -5.92 -32.11 13.90
N GLY A 637 -5.54 -33.22 14.53
CA GLY A 637 -4.77 -34.27 13.88
C GLY A 637 -5.16 -35.64 14.40
N VAL A 638 -5.02 -36.64 13.52
CA VAL A 638 -5.21 -38.08 13.83
C VAL A 638 -3.98 -38.83 13.34
N SER A 639 -3.45 -39.69 14.19
CA SER A 639 -2.29 -40.53 13.89
C SER A 639 -2.62 -42.00 14.18
N VAL A 640 -2.26 -42.88 13.25
CA VAL A 640 -2.47 -44.34 13.33
C VAL A 640 -1.10 -45.01 13.22
N SER A 641 -0.75 -45.85 14.20
CA SER A 641 0.50 -46.65 14.24
C SER A 641 0.26 -48.08 13.77
N PHE A 642 1.20 -48.62 12.99
CA PHE A 642 1.15 -49.97 12.43
C PHE A 642 2.32 -50.82 12.92
#